data_5bd1cb05017a4afe74e3ef368afeda64
#
_entry.id   5bd1cb05017a4afe74e3ef368afeda64
#
_cell.length_a   1.000
_cell.length_b   1.000
_cell.length_c   1.000
_cell.angle_alpha   90.00
_cell.angle_beta   90.00
_cell.angle_gamma   90.00
#
_symmetry.space_group_name_H-M   'P 1'
#
loop_
_entity.id
_entity.type
_entity.pdbx_description
1 polymer ?
#
loop_
_entity_poly.entity_id
_entity_poly.type
_entity_poly.pdbx_seq_one_letter_code
_entity_poly.pdbx_strand_id
1 'polypeptide(L)'
;MQRLASRDLRELSCYVPNFVMPNYGSRFTNAMYVRGIGSRINSPAVGIYLDGIPVLSKAAFNLHHYQTSRIDILRGPQGTLYGQNSEGGLVRIYSRDAYDSKGTYVNLGLGSHFYRNVEAAHYMKLSPRIALGVAAFYDGQKGFFHRAGTSDYADNYDEAGGKFNLKFRFDRGWSMDLLANYQFVYQHAFPYGQLDLNSGKAALPNTTFPGLYRRNMLLSGVNLRHEGAKWDFASTTSYQFLDDNMKMDQDYLPEDYLSLQQDQLQNSITQEFTFKSRQPFFGFWHLTQGAFFSHVWLKTNGPVKFGSALTKPISNVILSQMQQAMPPAMASGVSVNVDMGAPGLFHTPQSNLGLYHESTFDLSSRLKATLGLRYDFMHTSIHYDTYAYMAITAKVMGKEATRTLRSMLDRKTGDDYNQLLPKFGLSYQLDEQGSNVYATVSKGYRAGGYNIQMFSDILQTELNANRQHAMRGDYDVPHTDEDYDRVNQTIAFKPETSWNYEVGTHLNLFDHRLHFDLSAFYMQVRNQQLSVMAGTYGFGRMMVNAGKSHSCGIEAALKGQAFDGAFDWGVNYGFTRAVFDEYTDGEGDKTVNYKDKKVPYVPQHTIAAMADYHLGQFTFGLNMNAQGKTYWDNANTYSQKMYFVMGAHCDIDFSKMSISIWGKNLTDTNYNTFAVDNAVTKKKQYFAQRGNPFQCGVDLKFHF
;
A
#
# COMPACT_ATOMS: atom_id res chain seq x y z
N MET A 1 3.96 -18.82 -8.33
CA MET A 1 2.69 -18.15 -8.01
C MET A 1 1.51 -19.11 -8.09
N GLN A 2 1.27 -19.78 -9.20
CA GLN A 2 0.14 -20.71 -9.33
C GLN A 2 0.19 -21.86 -8.31
N ARG A 3 1.37 -22.47 -8.08
CA ARG A 3 1.57 -23.53 -7.07
C ARG A 3 1.36 -23.06 -5.63
N LEU A 4 1.62 -21.78 -5.33
CA LEU A 4 1.34 -21.20 -4.01
C LEU A 4 -0.13 -20.82 -3.83
N ALA A 5 -0.98 -21.04 -4.84
CA ALA A 5 -2.35 -20.52 -4.90
C ALA A 5 -2.43 -19.01 -4.53
N SER A 6 -1.35 -18.26 -4.83
CA SER A 6 -1.26 -16.83 -4.53
C SER A 6 -1.99 -16.01 -5.57
N ARG A 7 -2.81 -15.07 -5.14
CA ARG A 7 -3.73 -14.31 -5.99
C ARG A 7 -3.44 -12.82 -6.03
N ASP A 8 -2.72 -12.34 -5.05
CA ASP A 8 -2.35 -10.94 -4.96
C ASP A 8 -0.89 -10.76 -4.48
N LEU A 9 -0.37 -9.54 -4.61
CA LEU A 9 1.00 -9.21 -4.23
C LEU A 9 1.23 -9.38 -2.71
N ARG A 10 0.21 -9.21 -1.90
CA ARG A 10 0.30 -9.36 -0.44
C ARG A 10 0.66 -10.80 -0.05
N GLU A 11 0.00 -11.78 -0.67
CA GLU A 11 0.32 -13.20 -0.41
C GLU A 11 1.73 -13.55 -0.89
N LEU A 12 2.20 -12.97 -2.01
CA LEU A 12 3.56 -13.19 -2.50
C LEU A 12 4.63 -12.52 -1.62
N SER A 13 4.30 -11.41 -0.95
CA SER A 13 5.28 -10.67 -0.15
C SER A 13 5.91 -11.53 0.94
N CYS A 14 5.17 -12.48 1.52
CA CYS A 14 5.65 -13.38 2.56
C CYS A 14 6.80 -14.31 2.12
N TYR A 15 7.01 -14.49 0.81
CA TYR A 15 8.06 -15.36 0.25
C TYR A 15 9.31 -14.61 -0.17
N VAL A 16 9.35 -13.29 0.01
CA VAL A 16 10.49 -12.44 -0.36
C VAL A 16 11.20 -11.93 0.89
N PRO A 17 12.55 -12.09 1.01
CA PRO A 17 13.28 -11.61 2.19
C PRO A 17 13.07 -10.11 2.42
N ASN A 18 12.80 -9.73 3.67
CA ASN A 18 12.64 -8.34 4.11
C ASN A 18 11.60 -7.53 3.32
N PHE A 19 10.62 -8.21 2.70
CA PHE A 19 9.48 -7.60 2.06
C PHE A 19 8.19 -8.04 2.73
N VAL A 20 7.41 -7.11 3.21
CA VAL A 20 6.15 -7.37 3.92
C VAL A 20 5.07 -6.41 3.43
N MET A 21 3.91 -6.96 3.10
CA MET A 21 2.68 -6.21 2.81
C MET A 21 1.58 -6.65 3.79
N PRO A 22 1.45 -5.98 4.96
CA PRO A 22 0.50 -6.38 5.98
C PRO A 22 -0.95 -6.32 5.49
N ASN A 23 -1.78 -7.24 5.94
CA ASN A 23 -3.22 -7.17 5.71
C ASN A 23 -3.86 -6.20 6.71
N TYR A 24 -4.27 -5.04 6.25
CA TYR A 24 -5.00 -4.03 7.05
C TYR A 24 -6.52 -4.24 7.02
N GLY A 25 -6.99 -5.39 6.56
CA GLY A 25 -8.43 -5.67 6.46
C GLY A 25 -9.16 -4.88 5.38
N SER A 26 -8.45 -4.17 4.50
CA SER A 26 -9.03 -3.40 3.39
C SER A 26 -8.08 -3.31 2.21
N ARG A 27 -8.62 -3.37 1.00
CA ARG A 27 -7.89 -3.06 -0.24
C ARG A 27 -7.55 -1.57 -0.38
N PHE A 28 -8.14 -0.71 0.43
CA PHE A 28 -7.79 0.72 0.50
C PHE A 28 -6.38 0.96 1.04
N THR A 29 -6.00 0.24 2.10
CA THR A 29 -4.69 0.41 2.73
C THR A 29 -3.74 -0.68 2.26
N ASN A 30 -2.82 -0.32 1.36
CA ASN A 30 -1.84 -1.23 0.76
C ASN A 30 -0.42 -0.70 1.02
N ALA A 31 0.05 -0.84 2.26
CA ALA A 31 1.40 -0.45 2.62
C ALA A 31 2.38 -1.60 2.34
N MET A 32 3.48 -1.30 1.68
CA MET A 32 4.60 -2.20 1.48
C MET A 32 5.79 -1.73 2.30
N TYR A 33 6.43 -2.65 2.99
CA TYR A 33 7.65 -2.43 3.76
C TYR A 33 8.76 -3.28 3.18
N VAL A 34 9.85 -2.63 2.78
CA VAL A 34 11.06 -3.29 2.29
C VAL A 34 12.23 -2.79 3.10
N ARG A 35 13.00 -3.71 3.70
CA ARG A 35 14.19 -3.37 4.50
C ARG A 35 13.91 -2.34 5.61
N GLY A 36 12.71 -2.33 6.17
CA GLY A 36 12.34 -1.38 7.23
C GLY A 36 11.76 -0.05 6.74
N ILE A 37 11.74 0.20 5.45
CA ILE A 37 11.13 1.41 4.86
C ILE A 37 9.75 1.07 4.32
N GLY A 38 8.75 1.85 4.71
CA GLY A 38 7.37 1.67 4.28
C GLY A 38 6.46 2.79 4.74
N SER A 39 5.23 2.82 4.25
CA SER A 39 4.25 3.85 4.58
C SER A 39 2.84 3.30 4.65
N ARG A 40 2.19 3.49 5.79
CA ARG A 40 0.78 3.12 5.97
C ARG A 40 -0.17 4.07 5.23
N ILE A 41 0.06 5.38 5.32
CA ILE A 41 -0.77 6.43 4.71
C ILE A 41 0.06 7.29 3.76
N ASN A 42 -0.62 8.10 2.94
CA ASN A 42 -0.04 9.00 1.94
C ASN A 42 0.90 8.32 0.93
N SER A 43 1.98 8.97 0.51
CA SER A 43 2.87 8.51 -0.55
C SER A 43 3.50 7.14 -0.25
N PRO A 44 3.54 6.20 -1.19
CA PRO A 44 4.17 4.91 -1.01
C PRO A 44 5.70 5.02 -0.99
N ALA A 45 6.37 4.10 -0.28
CA ALA A 45 7.82 3.99 -0.27
C ALA A 45 8.35 2.98 -1.31
N VAL A 46 7.47 2.14 -1.85
CA VAL A 46 7.79 1.13 -2.86
C VAL A 46 6.88 1.35 -4.06
N GLY A 47 7.46 1.45 -5.26
CA GLY A 47 6.72 1.65 -6.49
C GLY A 47 6.19 0.33 -7.08
N ILE A 48 5.11 0.40 -7.86
CA ILE A 48 4.63 -0.72 -8.68
C ILE A 48 4.55 -0.29 -10.13
N TYR A 49 4.98 -1.18 -11.02
CA TYR A 49 4.84 -1.06 -12.46
C TYR A 49 4.11 -2.29 -13.02
N LEU A 50 3.09 -2.07 -13.82
CA LEU A 50 2.40 -3.11 -14.57
C LEU A 50 2.67 -2.91 -16.06
N ASP A 51 3.33 -3.89 -16.70
CA ASP A 51 3.68 -3.85 -18.14
C ASP A 51 4.43 -2.57 -18.56
N GLY A 52 5.28 -2.04 -17.67
CA GLY A 52 6.05 -0.81 -17.86
C GLY A 52 5.33 0.48 -17.46
N ILE A 53 4.07 0.43 -17.07
CA ILE A 53 3.28 1.58 -16.61
C ILE A 53 3.35 1.69 -15.09
N PRO A 54 3.76 2.85 -14.51
CA PRO A 54 3.74 3.06 -13.07
C PRO A 54 2.31 3.13 -12.53
N VAL A 55 2.04 2.46 -11.42
CA VAL A 55 0.78 2.59 -10.67
C VAL A 55 0.93 3.73 -9.67
N LEU A 56 0.21 4.84 -9.88
CA LEU A 56 0.40 6.06 -9.11
C LEU A 56 -0.40 6.11 -7.81
N SER A 57 -1.54 5.40 -7.74
CA SER A 57 -2.35 5.35 -6.52
C SER A 57 -1.98 4.17 -5.64
N LYS A 58 -1.69 4.44 -4.36
CA LYS A 58 -1.45 3.40 -3.36
C LYS A 58 -2.69 2.50 -3.14
N ALA A 59 -3.90 3.04 -3.26
CA ALA A 59 -5.14 2.26 -3.19
C ALA A 59 -5.22 1.18 -4.28
N ALA A 60 -4.47 1.35 -5.39
CA ALA A 60 -4.39 0.39 -6.49
C ALA A 60 -3.28 -0.68 -6.33
N PHE A 61 -2.48 -0.66 -5.28
CA PHE A 61 -1.27 -1.50 -5.18
C PHE A 61 -1.56 -2.99 -4.97
N ASN A 62 -2.66 -3.36 -4.35
CA ASN A 62 -3.03 -4.77 -4.22
C ASN A 62 -3.84 -5.21 -5.44
N LEU A 63 -3.13 -5.47 -6.54
CA LEU A 63 -3.69 -5.96 -7.80
C LEU A 63 -3.93 -7.46 -7.71
N HIS A 64 -5.05 -7.91 -8.28
CA HIS A 64 -5.29 -9.34 -8.50
C HIS A 64 -4.36 -9.86 -9.60
N HIS A 65 -3.68 -10.99 -9.35
CA HIS A 65 -2.73 -11.59 -10.27
C HIS A 65 -3.41 -12.65 -11.13
N TYR A 66 -3.69 -12.31 -12.36
CA TYR A 66 -4.17 -13.27 -13.36
C TYR A 66 -3.42 -13.05 -14.66
N GLN A 67 -3.16 -14.12 -15.37
CA GLN A 67 -2.39 -14.11 -16.64
C GLN A 67 -1.06 -13.32 -16.50
N THR A 68 -0.37 -13.52 -15.38
CA THR A 68 0.94 -12.92 -15.09
C THR A 68 2.06 -13.90 -15.48
N SER A 69 3.04 -13.42 -16.23
CA SER A 69 4.21 -14.21 -16.64
C SER A 69 5.35 -14.13 -15.62
N ARG A 70 5.59 -12.92 -15.06
CA ARG A 70 6.71 -12.67 -14.16
C ARG A 70 6.40 -11.51 -13.20
N ILE A 71 6.95 -11.59 -12.00
CA ILE A 71 7.01 -10.48 -11.05
C ILE A 71 8.45 -10.33 -10.61
N ASP A 72 9.02 -9.14 -10.81
CA ASP A 72 10.35 -8.77 -10.32
C ASP A 72 10.19 -7.89 -9.09
N ILE A 73 10.91 -8.19 -8.02
CA ILE A 73 10.93 -7.40 -6.79
C ILE A 73 12.36 -6.93 -6.56
N LEU A 74 12.58 -5.63 -6.80
CA LEU A 74 13.86 -4.95 -6.60
C LEU A 74 13.85 -4.33 -5.21
N ARG A 75 14.74 -4.77 -4.34
CA ARG A 75 14.86 -4.28 -2.96
C ARG A 75 15.94 -3.22 -2.86
N GLY A 76 15.72 -2.23 -1.98
CA GLY A 76 16.56 -1.05 -1.88
C GLY A 76 16.24 0.02 -2.93
N PRO A 77 16.73 1.25 -2.76
CA PRO A 77 16.37 2.40 -3.58
C PRO A 77 16.65 2.22 -5.06
N GLN A 78 15.64 2.48 -5.87
CA GLN A 78 15.69 2.48 -7.33
C GLN A 78 15.51 3.91 -7.91
N GLY A 79 15.82 4.93 -7.10
CA GLY A 79 15.52 6.33 -7.40
C GLY A 79 16.08 6.83 -8.72
N THR A 80 17.26 6.40 -9.14
CA THR A 80 17.91 6.89 -10.36
C THR A 80 17.11 6.61 -11.63
N LEU A 81 16.54 5.43 -11.79
CA LEU A 81 15.75 5.11 -12.99
C LEU A 81 14.25 5.36 -12.80
N TYR A 82 13.72 5.21 -11.57
CA TYR A 82 12.28 5.21 -11.32
C TYR A 82 11.77 6.42 -10.52
N GLY A 83 12.68 7.24 -9.94
CA GLY A 83 12.34 8.50 -9.30
C GLY A 83 11.59 8.34 -7.98
N GLN A 84 10.49 9.11 -7.84
CA GLN A 84 9.68 9.14 -6.62
C GLN A 84 9.09 7.77 -6.26
N ASN A 85 8.86 7.57 -4.96
CA ASN A 85 8.19 6.37 -4.43
C ASN A 85 8.93 5.04 -4.71
N SER A 86 10.24 5.11 -4.92
CA SER A 86 11.12 3.95 -5.13
C SER A 86 12.23 3.85 -4.08
N GLU A 87 11.99 4.42 -2.91
CA GLU A 87 12.93 4.52 -1.80
C GLU A 87 13.23 3.15 -1.13
N GLY A 88 12.20 2.37 -0.87
CA GLY A 88 12.34 1.01 -0.32
C GLY A 88 12.58 -0.03 -1.41
N GLY A 89 12.14 0.22 -2.63
CA GLY A 89 12.24 -0.73 -3.74
C GLY A 89 11.20 -0.54 -4.83
N LEU A 90 11.10 -1.56 -5.67
CA LEU A 90 10.19 -1.57 -6.82
C LEU A 90 9.64 -2.96 -7.08
N VAL A 91 8.37 -3.03 -7.45
CA VAL A 91 7.71 -4.25 -7.94
C VAL A 91 7.34 -4.06 -9.40
N ARG A 92 7.75 -4.98 -10.27
CA ARG A 92 7.41 -4.97 -11.70
C ARG A 92 6.63 -6.22 -12.04
N ILE A 93 5.42 -6.03 -12.52
CA ILE A 93 4.49 -7.10 -12.89
C ILE A 93 4.41 -7.14 -14.42
N TYR A 94 4.58 -8.31 -15.00
CA TYR A 94 4.50 -8.53 -16.43
C TYR A 94 3.36 -9.49 -16.77
N SER A 95 2.47 -9.07 -17.63
CA SER A 95 1.42 -9.92 -18.19
C SER A 95 2.00 -10.92 -19.18
N ARG A 96 1.25 -11.99 -19.48
CA ARG A 96 1.61 -12.92 -20.56
C ARG A 96 1.65 -12.19 -21.89
N ASP A 97 2.66 -12.48 -22.69
CA ASP A 97 2.84 -11.87 -24.01
C ASP A 97 1.91 -12.54 -25.04
N ALA A 98 1.18 -11.73 -25.81
CA ALA A 98 0.24 -12.23 -26.81
C ALA A 98 0.93 -12.87 -28.04
N TYR A 99 2.23 -12.57 -28.29
CA TYR A 99 2.99 -13.26 -29.34
C TYR A 99 3.50 -14.64 -28.92
N ASP A 100 3.82 -14.80 -27.63
CA ASP A 100 4.41 -16.03 -27.08
C ASP A 100 3.34 -16.98 -26.53
N SER A 101 2.20 -16.45 -26.13
CA SER A 101 1.05 -17.23 -25.66
C SER A 101 0.10 -17.53 -26.82
N LYS A 102 -0.56 -18.70 -26.78
CA LYS A 102 -1.55 -19.11 -27.81
C LYS A 102 -2.66 -19.92 -27.15
N GLY A 103 -3.87 -19.74 -27.62
CA GLY A 103 -5.02 -20.53 -27.22
C GLY A 103 -5.84 -19.90 -26.09
N THR A 104 -6.73 -20.68 -25.55
CA THR A 104 -7.67 -20.30 -24.50
C THR A 104 -7.26 -20.93 -23.17
N TYR A 105 -7.23 -20.14 -22.12
CA TYR A 105 -6.96 -20.56 -20.73
C TYR A 105 -8.20 -20.30 -19.90
N VAL A 106 -8.67 -21.30 -19.17
CA VAL A 106 -9.78 -21.16 -18.22
C VAL A 106 -9.34 -21.73 -16.88
N ASN A 107 -9.56 -21.00 -15.82
CA ASN A 107 -9.35 -21.47 -14.44
C ASN A 107 -10.65 -21.33 -13.66
N LEU A 108 -11.06 -22.41 -12.98
CA LEU A 108 -12.24 -22.46 -12.12
C LEU A 108 -11.81 -22.92 -10.75
N GLY A 109 -11.97 -22.06 -9.75
CA GLY A 109 -11.57 -22.33 -8.37
C GLY A 109 -12.75 -22.34 -7.41
N LEU A 110 -12.78 -23.32 -6.52
CA LEU A 110 -13.73 -23.42 -5.41
C LEU A 110 -12.98 -23.78 -4.11
N GLY A 111 -13.43 -23.25 -2.99
CA GLY A 111 -12.77 -23.53 -1.71
C GLY A 111 -13.63 -23.24 -0.49
N SER A 112 -13.01 -23.45 0.68
CA SER A 112 -13.61 -23.14 1.97
C SER A 112 -14.05 -21.68 2.08
N HIS A 113 -14.99 -21.38 2.98
CA HIS A 113 -15.57 -20.05 3.18
C HIS A 113 -16.22 -19.47 1.90
N PHE A 114 -16.82 -20.32 1.09
CA PHE A 114 -17.45 -19.93 -0.20
C PHE A 114 -16.49 -19.20 -1.14
N TYR A 115 -15.22 -19.61 -1.09
CA TYR A 115 -14.26 -19.11 -2.08
C TYR A 115 -14.67 -19.60 -3.48
N ARG A 116 -14.66 -18.69 -4.44
CA ARG A 116 -14.98 -18.91 -5.85
C ARG A 116 -14.12 -18.04 -6.75
N ASN A 117 -13.51 -18.65 -7.74
CA ASN A 117 -12.68 -17.97 -8.74
C ASN A 117 -13.04 -18.47 -10.14
N VAL A 118 -13.10 -17.54 -11.08
CA VAL A 118 -13.24 -17.83 -12.51
C VAL A 118 -12.29 -16.91 -13.26
N GLU A 119 -11.38 -17.49 -14.02
CA GLU A 119 -10.52 -16.74 -14.93
C GLU A 119 -10.67 -17.31 -16.35
N ALA A 120 -10.72 -16.44 -17.35
CA ALA A 120 -10.67 -16.82 -18.75
C ALA A 120 -9.73 -15.89 -19.51
N ALA A 121 -8.92 -16.45 -20.41
CA ALA A 121 -8.05 -15.69 -21.28
C ALA A 121 -7.95 -16.33 -22.65
N HIS A 122 -7.81 -15.50 -23.68
CA HIS A 122 -7.57 -15.95 -25.03
C HIS A 122 -6.45 -15.13 -25.68
N TYR A 123 -5.50 -15.84 -26.29
CA TYR A 123 -4.36 -15.25 -26.97
C TYR A 123 -4.32 -15.74 -28.40
N MET A 124 -4.24 -14.82 -29.36
CA MET A 124 -4.18 -15.15 -30.77
C MET A 124 -3.27 -14.22 -31.57
N LYS A 125 -2.66 -14.75 -32.62
CA LYS A 125 -2.01 -13.93 -33.65
C LYS A 125 -3.04 -13.68 -34.76
N LEU A 126 -3.47 -12.43 -34.90
CA LEU A 126 -4.36 -12.00 -35.99
C LEU A 126 -3.61 -11.97 -37.32
N SER A 127 -2.30 -11.71 -37.25
CA SER A 127 -1.37 -11.79 -38.37
C SER A 127 0.06 -11.98 -37.84
N PRO A 128 1.07 -12.21 -38.67
CA PRO A 128 2.47 -12.25 -38.24
C PRO A 128 2.91 -10.95 -37.53
N ARG A 129 2.21 -9.84 -37.78
CA ARG A 129 2.52 -8.51 -37.22
C ARG A 129 1.57 -8.03 -36.14
N ILE A 130 0.48 -8.73 -35.89
CA ILE A 130 -0.56 -8.31 -34.93
C ILE A 130 -0.91 -9.49 -34.03
N ALA A 131 -0.81 -9.26 -32.72
CA ALA A 131 -1.23 -10.23 -31.71
C ALA A 131 -2.18 -9.59 -30.69
N LEU A 132 -3.19 -10.36 -30.29
CA LEU A 132 -4.23 -9.96 -29.36
C LEU A 132 -4.24 -10.90 -28.15
N GLY A 133 -4.27 -10.32 -26.96
CA GLY A 133 -4.55 -11.00 -25.71
C GLY A 133 -5.72 -10.33 -24.99
N VAL A 134 -6.70 -11.12 -24.58
CA VAL A 134 -7.82 -10.68 -23.76
C VAL A 134 -7.97 -11.63 -22.57
N ALA A 135 -8.27 -11.09 -21.40
CA ALA A 135 -8.48 -11.88 -20.21
C ALA A 135 -9.51 -11.22 -19.29
N ALA A 136 -10.25 -12.03 -18.54
CA ALA A 136 -11.16 -11.56 -17.51
C ALA A 136 -11.09 -12.49 -16.30
N PHE A 137 -11.43 -11.96 -15.13
CA PHE A 137 -11.53 -12.73 -13.90
C PHE A 137 -12.70 -12.28 -13.04
N TYR A 138 -13.16 -13.18 -12.20
CA TYR A 138 -13.99 -12.93 -11.02
C TYR A 138 -13.41 -13.74 -9.87
N ASP A 139 -13.25 -13.12 -8.70
CA ASP A 139 -12.78 -13.75 -7.47
C ASP A 139 -13.62 -13.25 -6.29
N GLY A 140 -14.08 -14.15 -5.43
CA GLY A 140 -14.92 -13.78 -4.31
C GLY A 140 -14.86 -14.77 -3.16
N GLN A 141 -15.12 -14.27 -1.95
CA GLN A 141 -15.15 -15.06 -0.74
C GLN A 141 -16.15 -14.50 0.27
N LYS A 142 -16.82 -15.37 1.01
CA LYS A 142 -17.81 -14.97 2.00
C LYS A 142 -17.19 -14.35 3.27
N GLY A 143 -15.90 -14.62 3.51
CA GLY A 143 -15.14 -14.10 4.66
C GLY A 143 -14.96 -15.14 5.78
N PHE A 144 -14.18 -14.75 6.78
CA PHE A 144 -13.78 -15.62 7.90
C PHE A 144 -14.36 -15.19 9.24
N PHE A 145 -14.68 -13.90 9.40
CA PHE A 145 -15.00 -13.31 10.69
C PHE A 145 -16.39 -12.69 10.67
N HIS A 146 -17.28 -13.22 11.51
CA HIS A 146 -18.59 -12.60 11.75
C HIS A 146 -18.45 -11.36 12.62
N ARG A 147 -19.34 -10.39 12.44
CA ARG A 147 -19.55 -9.33 13.43
C ARG A 147 -20.17 -9.95 14.68
N ALA A 148 -19.70 -9.52 15.86
CA ALA A 148 -20.20 -10.01 17.13
C ALA A 148 -21.73 -9.88 17.24
N GLY A 149 -22.39 -10.96 17.63
CA GLY A 149 -23.85 -11.00 17.77
C GLY A 149 -24.65 -11.01 16.48
N THR A 150 -24.01 -11.14 15.30
CA THR A 150 -24.69 -11.19 14.00
C THR A 150 -24.22 -12.38 13.15
N SER A 151 -24.95 -12.66 12.07
CA SER A 151 -24.52 -13.63 11.03
C SER A 151 -23.73 -12.98 9.89
N ASP A 152 -23.54 -11.66 9.95
CA ASP A 152 -22.89 -10.91 8.87
C ASP A 152 -21.38 -11.07 8.93
N TYR A 153 -20.75 -11.37 7.80
CA TYR A 153 -19.29 -11.39 7.69
C TYR A 153 -18.75 -9.97 7.55
N ALA A 154 -17.67 -9.69 8.27
CA ALA A 154 -17.02 -8.39 8.31
C ALA A 154 -15.87 -8.25 7.30
N ASP A 155 -15.57 -9.30 6.52
CA ASP A 155 -14.41 -9.43 5.64
C ASP A 155 -14.71 -10.15 4.32
N ASN A 156 -16.00 -10.22 3.91
CA ASN A 156 -16.37 -10.73 2.60
C ASN A 156 -15.89 -9.78 1.48
N TYR A 157 -15.62 -10.36 0.32
CA TYR A 157 -15.26 -9.57 -0.85
C TYR A 157 -15.72 -10.22 -2.15
N ASP A 158 -15.91 -9.36 -3.15
CA ASP A 158 -16.08 -9.69 -4.55
C ASP A 158 -15.19 -8.76 -5.38
N GLU A 159 -14.43 -9.33 -6.29
CA GLU A 159 -13.60 -8.58 -7.23
C GLU A 159 -13.71 -9.16 -8.64
N ALA A 160 -13.64 -8.28 -9.62
CA ALA A 160 -13.70 -8.67 -11.03
C ALA A 160 -12.81 -7.73 -11.86
N GLY A 161 -12.41 -8.19 -13.02
CA GLY A 161 -11.63 -7.34 -13.90
C GLY A 161 -11.37 -7.94 -15.26
N GLY A 162 -10.72 -7.15 -16.09
CA GLY A 162 -10.34 -7.56 -17.43
C GLY A 162 -9.04 -6.92 -17.89
N LYS A 163 -8.33 -7.63 -18.77
CA LYS A 163 -7.12 -7.17 -19.46
C LYS A 163 -7.34 -7.22 -20.95
N PHE A 164 -6.83 -6.20 -21.61
CA PHE A 164 -6.73 -6.13 -23.06
C PHE A 164 -5.30 -5.77 -23.43
N ASN A 165 -4.73 -6.50 -24.38
CA ASN A 165 -3.39 -6.22 -24.89
C ASN A 165 -3.40 -6.46 -26.40
N LEU A 166 -3.13 -5.42 -27.18
CA LEU A 166 -3.02 -5.48 -28.63
C LEU A 166 -1.64 -5.00 -29.05
N LYS A 167 -0.89 -5.89 -29.68
CA LYS A 167 0.52 -5.68 -30.04
C LYS A 167 0.69 -5.63 -31.53
N PHE A 168 1.50 -4.68 -31.97
CA PHE A 168 1.88 -4.48 -33.36
C PHE A 168 3.40 -4.59 -33.51
N ARG A 169 3.83 -5.24 -34.57
CA ARG A 169 5.22 -5.25 -35.05
C ARG A 169 5.26 -4.60 -36.42
N PHE A 170 6.02 -3.54 -36.53
CA PHE A 170 6.20 -2.80 -37.79
C PHE A 170 7.56 -3.13 -38.37
N ASP A 171 7.79 -2.65 -39.61
CA ASP A 171 9.09 -2.78 -40.23
C ASP A 171 10.16 -1.94 -39.51
N ARG A 172 11.42 -2.24 -39.74
CA ARG A 172 12.59 -1.52 -39.23
C ARG A 172 12.67 -1.47 -37.70
N GLY A 173 12.22 -2.52 -37.00
CA GLY A 173 12.37 -2.65 -35.54
C GLY A 173 11.38 -1.85 -34.70
N TRP A 174 10.33 -1.29 -35.25
CA TRP A 174 9.27 -0.63 -34.51
C TRP A 174 8.25 -1.63 -33.97
N SER A 175 7.79 -1.41 -32.75
CA SER A 175 6.65 -2.12 -32.15
C SER A 175 5.81 -1.18 -31.31
N MET A 176 4.51 -1.50 -31.18
CA MET A 176 3.57 -0.76 -30.35
C MET A 176 2.68 -1.75 -29.59
N ASP A 177 2.54 -1.51 -28.29
CA ASP A 177 1.63 -2.26 -27.41
C ASP A 177 0.56 -1.30 -26.90
N LEU A 178 -0.71 -1.63 -27.17
CA LEU A 178 -1.88 -0.99 -26.56
C LEU A 178 -2.36 -1.88 -25.43
N LEU A 179 -2.49 -1.34 -24.24
CA LEU A 179 -2.90 -2.12 -23.07
C LEU A 179 -3.94 -1.38 -22.23
N ALA A 180 -4.84 -2.17 -21.65
CA ALA A 180 -5.80 -1.72 -20.67
C ALA A 180 -6.00 -2.82 -19.61
N ASN A 181 -6.09 -2.41 -18.36
CA ASN A 181 -6.39 -3.28 -17.23
C ASN A 181 -7.45 -2.58 -16.37
N TYR A 182 -8.61 -3.20 -16.25
CA TYR A 182 -9.70 -2.74 -15.38
C TYR A 182 -9.87 -3.70 -14.22
N GLN A 183 -10.08 -3.16 -13.02
CA GLN A 183 -10.41 -3.92 -11.82
C GLN A 183 -11.49 -3.22 -11.01
N PHE A 184 -12.46 -4.01 -10.58
CA PHE A 184 -13.51 -3.66 -9.63
C PHE A 184 -13.29 -4.44 -8.34
N VAL A 185 -13.48 -3.79 -7.19
CA VAL A 185 -13.45 -4.40 -5.85
C VAL A 185 -14.63 -3.89 -5.06
N TYR A 186 -15.34 -4.80 -4.40
CA TYR A 186 -16.31 -4.53 -3.35
C TYR A 186 -16.01 -5.44 -2.17
N GLN A 187 -15.85 -4.87 -0.98
CA GLN A 187 -15.57 -5.67 0.22
C GLN A 187 -16.14 -5.04 1.48
N HIS A 188 -16.51 -5.87 2.46
CA HIS A 188 -16.54 -5.45 3.84
C HIS A 188 -15.10 -5.32 4.34
N ALA A 189 -14.81 -4.23 5.03
CA ALA A 189 -13.45 -3.80 5.33
C ALA A 189 -13.27 -3.48 6.82
N PHE A 190 -12.01 -3.47 7.27
CA PHE A 190 -11.62 -3.10 8.63
C PHE A 190 -12.26 -3.99 9.73
N PRO A 191 -12.21 -5.33 9.61
CA PRO A 191 -12.82 -6.26 10.57
C PRO A 191 -11.96 -6.39 11.84
N TYR A 192 -11.74 -5.26 12.54
CA TYR A 192 -10.87 -5.19 13.71
C TYR A 192 -11.64 -5.59 14.97
N GLY A 193 -11.10 -6.56 15.69
CA GLY A 193 -11.59 -6.96 16.99
C GLY A 193 -10.71 -6.44 18.12
N GLN A 194 -11.28 -6.27 19.31
CA GLN A 194 -10.55 -5.86 20.50
C GLN A 194 -9.43 -6.85 20.82
N LEU A 195 -8.20 -6.34 20.98
CA LEU A 195 -6.99 -7.13 21.23
C LEU A 195 -6.73 -7.23 22.73
N ASP A 196 -6.68 -8.45 23.24
CA ASP A 196 -6.16 -8.76 24.56
C ASP A 196 -4.61 -8.84 24.50
N LEU A 197 -3.93 -7.90 25.12
CA LEU A 197 -2.47 -7.83 25.12
C LEU A 197 -1.79 -9.01 25.85
N ASN A 198 -2.46 -9.64 26.81
CA ASN A 198 -1.91 -10.75 27.57
C ASN A 198 -1.86 -12.04 26.74
N SER A 199 -2.98 -12.37 26.10
CA SER A 199 -3.07 -13.56 25.26
C SER A 199 -2.60 -13.33 23.81
N GLY A 200 -2.58 -12.06 23.35
CA GLY A 200 -2.31 -11.69 21.95
C GLY A 200 -3.46 -12.03 21.00
N LYS A 201 -4.64 -12.41 21.51
CA LYS A 201 -5.81 -12.78 20.70
C LYS A 201 -6.72 -11.57 20.51
N ALA A 202 -7.20 -11.40 19.29
CA ALA A 202 -8.24 -10.43 18.97
C ALA A 202 -9.62 -11.09 19.02
N ALA A 203 -10.60 -10.38 19.57
CA ALA A 203 -12.01 -10.77 19.58
C ALA A 203 -12.62 -10.68 18.16
N LEU A 204 -13.89 -11.04 18.02
CA LEU A 204 -14.65 -10.74 16.81
C LEU A 204 -14.86 -9.22 16.66
N PRO A 205 -14.95 -8.70 15.43
CA PRO A 205 -15.29 -7.30 15.18
C PRO A 205 -16.64 -6.95 15.81
N ASN A 206 -16.70 -5.85 16.56
CA ASN A 206 -17.93 -5.41 17.24
C ASN A 206 -18.15 -3.91 17.00
N THR A 207 -18.47 -3.56 15.77
CA THR A 207 -18.67 -2.20 15.28
C THR A 207 -20.14 -1.88 15.10
N THR A 208 -20.52 -0.60 15.06
CA THR A 208 -21.92 -0.16 14.86
C THR A 208 -22.45 -0.55 13.46
N PHE A 209 -21.57 -0.56 12.45
CA PHE A 209 -21.85 -1.03 11.09
C PHE A 209 -20.62 -1.71 10.49
N PRO A 210 -20.76 -2.57 9.46
CA PRO A 210 -19.61 -3.14 8.76
C PRO A 210 -18.90 -2.03 7.97
N GLY A 211 -17.57 -2.01 8.09
CA GLY A 211 -16.77 -1.17 7.20
C GLY A 211 -16.95 -1.59 5.75
N LEU A 212 -16.79 -0.65 4.82
CA LEU A 212 -16.99 -0.87 3.38
C LEU A 212 -15.82 -0.28 2.60
N TYR A 213 -15.42 -0.99 1.55
CA TYR A 213 -14.55 -0.45 0.51
C TYR A 213 -15.03 -0.88 -0.88
N ARG A 214 -15.18 0.09 -1.77
CA ARG A 214 -15.47 -0.12 -3.19
C ARG A 214 -14.45 0.62 -4.03
N ARG A 215 -14.00 0.00 -5.12
CA ARG A 215 -13.04 0.61 -6.05
C ARG A 215 -13.35 0.23 -7.49
N ASN A 216 -13.33 1.22 -8.37
CA ASN A 216 -13.19 1.07 -9.81
C ASN A 216 -11.83 1.61 -10.23
N MET A 217 -11.08 0.87 -11.01
CA MET A 217 -9.77 1.28 -11.46
C MET A 217 -9.56 0.87 -12.92
N LEU A 218 -9.08 1.81 -13.73
CA LEU A 218 -8.58 1.57 -15.08
C LEU A 218 -7.12 2.01 -15.17
N LEU A 219 -6.26 1.14 -15.64
CA LEU A 219 -4.90 1.43 -16.04
C LEU A 219 -4.78 1.15 -17.54
N SER A 220 -4.46 2.16 -18.34
CA SER A 220 -4.32 2.03 -19.78
C SER A 220 -3.07 2.72 -20.28
N GLY A 221 -2.55 2.26 -21.42
CA GLY A 221 -1.37 2.89 -22.00
C GLY A 221 -0.96 2.39 -23.35
N VAL A 222 0.01 3.11 -23.89
CA VAL A 222 0.65 2.83 -25.18
C VAL A 222 2.15 2.78 -24.95
N ASN A 223 2.75 1.65 -25.28
CA ASN A 223 4.21 1.47 -25.30
C ASN A 223 4.65 1.43 -26.77
N LEU A 224 5.34 2.47 -27.21
CA LEU A 224 6.00 2.52 -28.52
C LEU A 224 7.49 2.22 -28.33
N ARG A 225 8.02 1.26 -29.08
CA ARG A 225 9.44 0.89 -29.00
C ARG A 225 10.07 0.84 -30.39
N HIS A 226 11.33 1.18 -30.43
CA HIS A 226 12.18 1.03 -31.60
C HIS A 226 13.48 0.34 -31.20
N GLU A 227 13.72 -0.81 -31.77
CA GLU A 227 14.98 -1.54 -31.64
C GLU A 227 15.88 -1.23 -32.85
N GLY A 228 16.77 -0.25 -32.67
CA GLY A 228 17.70 0.18 -33.70
C GLY A 228 19.01 -0.60 -33.69
N ALA A 229 19.89 -0.34 -34.66
CA ALA A 229 21.20 -0.98 -34.72
C ALA A 229 22.13 -0.55 -33.58
N LYS A 230 22.06 0.72 -33.17
CA LYS A 230 22.93 1.31 -32.13
C LYS A 230 22.17 1.76 -30.88
N TRP A 231 20.89 2.11 -31.02
CA TRP A 231 20.04 2.67 -29.99
C TRP A 231 18.69 2.00 -29.96
N ASP A 232 18.23 1.73 -28.76
CA ASP A 232 16.85 1.40 -28.47
C ASP A 232 16.15 2.65 -27.92
N PHE A 233 14.95 2.90 -28.40
CA PHE A 233 14.07 3.96 -27.94
C PHE A 233 12.77 3.35 -27.42
N ALA A 234 12.28 3.87 -26.31
CA ALA A 234 10.96 3.54 -25.78
C ALA A 234 10.22 4.83 -25.39
N SER A 235 8.93 4.86 -25.73
CA SER A 235 7.98 5.87 -25.28
C SER A 235 6.81 5.17 -24.61
N THR A 236 6.55 5.45 -23.35
CA THR A 236 5.43 4.91 -22.58
C THR A 236 4.50 6.04 -22.17
N THR A 237 3.29 6.04 -22.71
CA THR A 237 2.22 6.97 -22.35
C THR A 237 1.16 6.21 -21.58
N SER A 238 0.69 6.71 -20.43
CA SER A 238 -0.40 6.07 -19.70
C SER A 238 -1.46 7.05 -19.22
N TYR A 239 -2.66 6.53 -19.09
CA TYR A 239 -3.77 7.16 -18.37
C TYR A 239 -4.29 6.20 -17.32
N GLN A 240 -4.57 6.72 -16.13
CA GLN A 240 -5.10 5.97 -15.01
C GLN A 240 -6.30 6.69 -14.43
N PHE A 241 -7.34 5.92 -14.16
CA PHE A 241 -8.56 6.35 -13.49
C PHE A 241 -8.75 5.50 -12.24
N LEU A 242 -9.13 6.13 -11.14
CA LEU A 242 -9.53 5.47 -9.91
C LEU A 242 -10.69 6.23 -9.29
N ASP A 243 -11.77 5.50 -8.98
CA ASP A 243 -12.91 5.94 -8.20
C ASP A 243 -13.07 4.97 -7.04
N ASP A 244 -12.84 5.43 -5.83
CA ASP A 244 -13.01 4.60 -4.65
C ASP A 244 -13.86 5.28 -3.56
N ASN A 245 -14.53 4.43 -2.78
CA ASN A 245 -15.34 4.81 -1.63
C ASN A 245 -14.94 3.92 -0.45
N MET A 246 -14.63 4.55 0.67
CA MET A 246 -14.36 3.91 1.93
C MET A 246 -15.31 4.45 2.99
N LYS A 247 -15.93 3.55 3.77
CA LYS A 247 -16.71 3.87 4.96
C LYS A 247 -16.23 3.03 6.11
N MET A 248 -15.94 3.65 7.25
CA MET A 248 -15.33 3.00 8.40
C MET A 248 -15.95 3.51 9.70
N ASP A 249 -16.26 2.59 10.60
CA ASP A 249 -16.45 2.85 12.01
C ASP A 249 -15.05 2.99 12.62
N GLN A 250 -14.65 4.24 12.90
CA GLN A 250 -13.25 4.55 13.19
C GLN A 250 -12.86 4.25 14.63
N ASP A 251 -13.82 4.11 15.51
CA ASP A 251 -13.56 3.78 16.92
C ASP A 251 -13.52 2.27 17.19
N TYR A 252 -14.02 1.44 16.28
CA TYR A 252 -14.07 -0.04 16.35
C TYR A 252 -14.88 -0.57 17.53
N LEU A 253 -15.80 0.22 18.10
CA LEU A 253 -16.61 -0.08 19.28
C LEU A 253 -18.08 -0.32 18.89
N PRO A 254 -18.86 -0.96 19.77
CA PRO A 254 -20.31 -1.08 19.54
C PRO A 254 -21.10 0.22 19.81
N GLU A 255 -20.50 1.18 20.49
CA GLU A 255 -21.07 2.51 20.71
C GLU A 255 -20.70 3.43 19.54
N ASP A 256 -21.64 4.26 19.12
CA ASP A 256 -21.50 5.17 17.98
C ASP A 256 -20.76 6.46 18.40
N TYR A 257 -19.40 6.42 18.37
CA TYR A 257 -18.56 7.59 18.64
C TYR A 257 -18.21 8.34 17.36
N LEU A 258 -17.67 7.65 16.35
CA LEU A 258 -17.05 8.31 15.21
C LEU A 258 -17.11 7.44 13.96
N SER A 259 -17.61 8.00 12.87
CA SER A 259 -17.54 7.37 11.55
C SER A 259 -16.82 8.25 10.54
N LEU A 260 -16.02 7.63 9.69
CA LEU A 260 -15.30 8.25 8.59
C LEU A 260 -15.80 7.68 7.26
N GLN A 261 -16.10 8.58 6.34
CA GLN A 261 -16.27 8.24 4.94
C GLN A 261 -15.20 8.95 4.12
N GLN A 262 -14.71 8.32 3.06
CA GLN A 262 -13.78 8.93 2.13
C GLN A 262 -14.12 8.46 0.72
N ASP A 263 -14.43 9.42 -0.15
CA ASP A 263 -14.66 9.22 -1.58
C ASP A 263 -13.50 9.87 -2.34
N GLN A 264 -12.83 9.12 -3.19
CA GLN A 264 -11.71 9.61 -3.98
C GLN A 264 -11.98 9.42 -5.47
N LEU A 265 -11.71 10.46 -6.22
CA LEU A 265 -11.67 10.42 -7.68
C LEU A 265 -10.29 10.88 -8.14
N GLN A 266 -9.55 9.97 -8.76
CA GLN A 266 -8.22 10.25 -9.30
C GLN A 266 -8.20 10.03 -10.80
N ASN A 267 -7.67 11.02 -11.52
CA ASN A 267 -7.22 10.89 -12.89
C ASN A 267 -5.72 11.16 -12.91
N SER A 268 -4.97 10.44 -13.73
CA SER A 268 -3.55 10.70 -13.89
C SER A 268 -3.03 10.31 -15.26
N ILE A 269 -2.04 11.05 -15.70
CA ILE A 269 -1.32 10.80 -16.94
C ILE A 269 0.17 10.66 -16.64
N THR A 270 0.84 9.79 -17.39
CA THR A 270 2.30 9.68 -17.38
C THR A 270 2.85 9.63 -18.80
N GLN A 271 4.04 10.19 -18.96
CA GLN A 271 4.84 10.06 -20.18
C GLN A 271 6.27 9.75 -19.79
N GLU A 272 6.83 8.71 -20.38
CA GLU A 272 8.25 8.40 -20.23
C GLU A 272 8.90 8.19 -21.59
N PHE A 273 10.08 8.78 -21.78
CA PHE A 273 10.97 8.52 -22.89
C PHE A 273 12.26 7.92 -22.39
N THR A 274 12.68 6.81 -22.99
CA THR A 274 13.95 6.15 -22.66
C THR A 274 14.76 5.91 -23.92
N PHE A 275 16.04 6.24 -23.86
CA PHE A 275 17.05 5.94 -24.86
C PHE A 275 18.11 5.06 -24.22
N LYS A 276 18.44 3.93 -24.85
CA LYS A 276 19.45 3.00 -24.36
C LYS A 276 20.41 2.64 -25.50
N SER A 277 21.71 2.66 -25.22
CA SER A 277 22.69 2.16 -26.16
C SER A 277 22.59 0.64 -26.28
N ARG A 278 22.51 0.12 -27.50
CA ARG A 278 22.50 -1.33 -27.78
C ARG A 278 23.93 -1.87 -27.88
N GLN A 279 24.83 -1.04 -28.37
CA GLN A 279 26.25 -1.33 -28.43
C GLN A 279 26.99 -0.34 -27.52
N PRO A 280 28.09 -0.78 -26.88
CA PRO A 280 28.88 0.12 -26.06
C PRO A 280 29.59 1.16 -26.95
N PHE A 281 29.57 2.42 -26.53
CA PHE A 281 30.44 3.43 -27.10
C PHE A 281 31.88 3.11 -26.77
N PHE A 282 32.78 3.34 -27.71
CA PHE A 282 34.20 3.05 -27.57
C PHE A 282 34.53 1.62 -27.11
N GLY A 283 33.55 0.68 -27.24
CA GLY A 283 33.71 -0.68 -26.84
C GLY A 283 33.52 -1.01 -25.34
N PHE A 284 33.30 0.02 -24.49
CA PHE A 284 33.22 -0.19 -23.04
C PHE A 284 32.13 0.61 -22.33
N TRP A 285 31.48 1.60 -22.97
CA TRP A 285 30.54 2.51 -22.32
C TRP A 285 29.11 2.27 -22.82
N HIS A 286 28.24 1.79 -21.90
CA HIS A 286 26.80 1.66 -22.11
C HIS A 286 26.05 2.84 -21.48
N LEU A 287 25.02 3.33 -22.15
CA LEU A 287 24.28 4.50 -21.77
C LEU A 287 22.78 4.19 -21.70
N THR A 288 22.12 4.62 -20.63
CA THR A 288 20.66 4.74 -20.53
C THR A 288 20.31 6.14 -20.06
N GLN A 289 19.41 6.81 -20.76
CA GLN A 289 18.91 8.13 -20.36
C GLN A 289 17.44 8.26 -20.68
N GLY A 290 16.76 9.13 -19.95
CA GLY A 290 15.35 9.35 -20.21
C GLY A 290 14.78 10.54 -19.48
N ALA A 291 13.52 10.82 -19.82
CA ALA A 291 12.69 11.84 -19.22
C ALA A 291 11.35 11.23 -18.81
N PHE A 292 10.89 11.56 -17.63
CA PHE A 292 9.62 11.14 -17.06
C PHE A 292 8.78 12.35 -16.68
N PHE A 293 7.50 12.30 -17.01
CA PHE A 293 6.51 13.26 -16.56
C PHE A 293 5.29 12.52 -16.01
N SER A 294 4.74 13.02 -14.92
CA SER A 294 3.42 12.61 -14.44
C SER A 294 2.63 13.79 -13.92
N HIS A 295 1.31 13.70 -14.08
CA HIS A 295 0.38 14.61 -13.44
C HIS A 295 -0.79 13.81 -12.88
N VAL A 296 -1.13 14.10 -11.63
CA VAL A 296 -2.22 13.47 -10.87
C VAL A 296 -3.22 14.54 -10.49
N TRP A 297 -4.49 14.34 -10.82
CA TRP A 297 -5.63 15.10 -10.30
C TRP A 297 -6.33 14.20 -9.27
N LEU A 298 -6.22 14.54 -8.00
CA LEU A 298 -6.89 13.82 -6.93
C LEU A 298 -7.90 14.74 -6.25
N LYS A 299 -9.17 14.31 -6.24
CA LYS A 299 -10.26 14.90 -5.48
C LYS A 299 -10.66 13.94 -4.38
N THR A 300 -10.71 14.42 -3.14
CA THR A 300 -11.14 13.65 -1.98
C THR A 300 -12.29 14.37 -1.29
N ASN A 301 -13.42 13.68 -1.07
CA ASN A 301 -14.49 14.09 -0.18
C ASN A 301 -14.39 13.21 1.07
N GLY A 302 -14.14 13.83 2.23
CA GLY A 302 -13.82 13.10 3.46
C GLY A 302 -14.66 13.59 4.66
N PRO A 303 -15.99 13.34 4.71
CA PRO A 303 -16.79 13.70 5.85
C PRO A 303 -16.47 12.84 7.07
N VAL A 304 -16.29 13.50 8.22
CA VAL A 304 -16.24 12.91 9.56
C VAL A 304 -17.58 13.22 10.26
N LYS A 305 -18.21 12.17 10.80
CA LYS A 305 -19.46 12.29 11.56
C LYS A 305 -19.24 11.86 12.99
N PHE A 306 -19.75 12.67 13.92
CA PHE A 306 -19.70 12.40 15.35
C PHE A 306 -20.98 11.72 15.80
N GLY A 307 -20.86 10.55 16.37
CA GLY A 307 -21.97 9.72 16.77
C GLY A 307 -22.59 10.12 18.11
N SER A 308 -23.68 9.43 18.41
CA SER A 308 -24.49 9.72 19.60
C SER A 308 -23.76 9.52 20.94
N ALA A 309 -22.75 8.64 20.96
CA ALA A 309 -21.92 8.42 22.18
C ALA A 309 -21.02 9.63 22.51
N LEU A 310 -20.67 10.47 21.53
CA LEU A 310 -19.97 11.74 21.72
C LEU A 310 -20.93 12.91 21.94
N THR A 311 -22.03 12.99 21.19
CA THR A 311 -22.90 14.18 21.19
C THR A 311 -23.88 14.20 22.37
N LYS A 312 -24.38 13.04 22.86
CA LYS A 312 -25.28 12.97 24.02
C LYS A 312 -24.69 13.54 25.32
N PRO A 313 -23.45 13.24 25.71
CA PRO A 313 -22.84 13.88 26.89
C PRO A 313 -22.81 15.41 26.79
N ILE A 314 -22.51 15.96 25.58
CA ILE A 314 -22.49 17.40 25.33
C ILE A 314 -23.93 17.97 25.47
N SER A 315 -24.91 17.29 24.87
CA SER A 315 -26.32 17.65 24.98
C SER A 315 -26.78 17.71 26.45
N ASN A 316 -26.39 16.72 27.26
CA ASN A 316 -26.76 16.65 28.69
C ASN A 316 -26.14 17.80 29.51
N VAL A 317 -24.88 18.18 29.23
CA VAL A 317 -24.24 19.32 29.86
C VAL A 317 -24.98 20.61 29.54
N ILE A 318 -25.28 20.85 28.27
CA ILE A 318 -26.03 22.03 27.82
C ILE A 318 -27.46 22.04 28.43
N LEU A 319 -28.14 20.89 28.43
CA LEU A 319 -29.44 20.73 29.03
C LEU A 319 -29.45 21.12 30.52
N SER A 320 -28.45 20.60 31.28
CA SER A 320 -28.32 20.92 32.70
C SER A 320 -28.08 22.42 32.93
N GLN A 321 -27.24 23.07 32.12
CA GLN A 321 -27.00 24.52 32.20
C GLN A 321 -28.29 25.33 31.88
N MET A 322 -29.03 24.93 30.86
CA MET A 322 -30.32 25.58 30.51
C MET A 322 -31.35 25.40 31.62
N GLN A 323 -31.48 24.20 32.18
CA GLN A 323 -32.43 23.93 33.27
C GLN A 323 -32.10 24.73 34.55
N GLN A 324 -30.81 24.89 34.87
CA GLN A 324 -30.37 25.71 36.01
C GLN A 324 -30.66 27.22 35.80
N ALA A 325 -30.67 27.68 34.57
CA ALA A 325 -30.92 29.08 34.22
C ALA A 325 -32.43 29.42 34.06
N MET A 326 -33.35 28.43 34.15
CA MET A 326 -34.78 28.58 33.92
C MET A 326 -35.61 28.38 35.22
N PRO A 327 -36.80 28.95 35.30
CA PRO A 327 -37.77 28.63 36.36
C PRO A 327 -38.10 27.11 36.35
N PRO A 328 -38.27 26.47 37.54
CA PRO A 328 -38.51 25.03 37.64
C PRO A 328 -39.70 24.49 36.78
N ALA A 329 -40.75 25.28 36.63
CA ALA A 329 -41.93 24.93 35.83
C ALA A 329 -41.62 24.81 34.32
N MET A 330 -40.59 25.50 33.82
CA MET A 330 -40.13 25.44 32.42
C MET A 330 -39.05 24.41 32.22
N ALA A 331 -38.25 24.11 33.24
CA ALA A 331 -37.09 23.24 33.17
C ALA A 331 -37.45 21.78 32.79
N SER A 332 -38.63 21.29 33.24
CA SER A 332 -39.07 19.92 32.95
C SER A 332 -39.51 19.71 31.49
N GLY A 333 -39.81 20.78 30.75
CA GLY A 333 -40.21 20.74 29.33
C GLY A 333 -39.09 21.03 28.33
N VAL A 334 -37.81 21.03 28.80
CA VAL A 334 -36.65 21.32 27.94
C VAL A 334 -35.99 20.03 27.47
N SER A 335 -35.70 19.96 26.18
CA SER A 335 -34.79 18.96 25.60
C SER A 335 -33.76 19.64 24.72
N VAL A 336 -32.55 19.04 24.69
CA VAL A 336 -31.42 19.53 23.88
C VAL A 336 -30.90 18.38 23.05
N ASN A 337 -30.67 18.61 21.77
CA ASN A 337 -29.96 17.71 20.87
C ASN A 337 -28.77 18.46 20.27
N VAL A 338 -27.62 17.80 20.19
CA VAL A 338 -26.41 18.31 19.55
C VAL A 338 -26.07 17.40 18.37
N ASP A 339 -25.95 18.01 17.18
CA ASP A 339 -25.44 17.38 15.96
C ASP A 339 -24.11 18.03 15.58
N MET A 340 -23.11 17.21 15.21
CA MET A 340 -21.76 17.64 14.88
C MET A 340 -21.21 16.87 13.70
N GLY A 341 -20.42 17.55 12.89
CA GLY A 341 -19.74 16.94 11.76
C GLY A 341 -18.60 17.81 11.23
N ALA A 342 -17.75 17.21 10.45
CA ALA A 342 -16.65 17.88 9.75
C ALA A 342 -16.56 17.38 8.30
N PRO A 343 -17.41 17.87 7.38
CA PRO A 343 -17.26 17.61 5.96
C PRO A 343 -16.07 18.36 5.37
N GLY A 344 -15.41 17.77 4.37
CA GLY A 344 -14.28 18.39 3.70
C GLY A 344 -14.12 17.92 2.27
N LEU A 345 -13.87 18.88 1.38
CA LEU A 345 -13.56 18.67 -0.02
C LEU A 345 -12.12 19.12 -0.28
N PHE A 346 -11.32 18.23 -0.80
CA PHE A 346 -9.89 18.45 -1.01
C PHE A 346 -9.51 18.14 -2.45
N HIS A 347 -8.84 19.08 -3.11
CA HIS A 347 -8.20 18.88 -4.40
C HIS A 347 -6.68 18.91 -4.18
N THR A 348 -6.01 17.79 -4.44
CA THR A 348 -4.57 17.64 -4.21
C THR A 348 -3.85 17.24 -5.50
N PRO A 349 -3.72 18.14 -6.49
CA PRO A 349 -2.98 17.85 -7.70
C PRO A 349 -1.48 17.78 -7.43
N GLN A 350 -0.80 16.89 -8.17
CA GLN A 350 0.64 16.69 -8.08
C GLN A 350 1.24 16.52 -9.47
N SER A 351 2.33 17.23 -9.76
CA SER A 351 3.14 17.08 -10.98
C SER A 351 4.54 16.63 -10.62
N ASN A 352 5.12 15.74 -11.42
CA ASN A 352 6.53 15.35 -11.30
C ASN A 352 7.19 15.39 -12.69
N LEU A 353 8.37 15.96 -12.75
CA LEU A 353 9.25 15.94 -13.92
C LEU A 353 10.60 15.36 -13.50
N GLY A 354 11.01 14.27 -14.11
CA GLY A 354 12.28 13.60 -13.85
C GLY A 354 13.16 13.52 -15.08
N LEU A 355 14.44 13.85 -14.95
CA LEU A 355 15.46 13.64 -15.98
C LEU A 355 16.52 12.71 -15.41
N TYR A 356 16.83 11.62 -16.12
CA TYR A 356 17.76 10.62 -15.60
C TYR A 356 18.78 10.15 -16.63
N HIS A 357 19.93 9.76 -16.10
CA HIS A 357 21.05 9.23 -16.84
C HIS A 357 21.74 8.13 -16.03
N GLU A 358 22.02 6.99 -16.65
CA GLU A 358 22.83 5.92 -16.08
C GLU A 358 23.87 5.46 -17.12
N SER A 359 25.15 5.50 -16.75
CA SER A 359 26.27 4.98 -17.51
C SER A 359 26.81 3.72 -16.87
N THR A 360 27.03 2.68 -17.64
CA THR A 360 27.74 1.47 -17.20
C THR A 360 29.01 1.33 -18.04
N PHE A 361 30.14 1.20 -17.36
CA PHE A 361 31.47 1.06 -17.96
C PHE A 361 32.00 -0.34 -17.74
N ASP A 362 32.36 -1.02 -18.82
CA ASP A 362 33.10 -2.29 -18.78
C ASP A 362 34.59 -1.96 -18.57
N LEU A 363 35.02 -1.88 -17.29
CA LEU A 363 36.40 -1.51 -16.92
C LEU A 363 37.40 -2.65 -17.25
N SER A 364 36.88 -3.88 -17.27
CA SER A 364 37.57 -5.05 -17.79
C SER A 364 36.55 -6.11 -18.23
N SER A 365 37.00 -7.25 -18.74
CA SER A 365 36.12 -8.37 -19.10
C SER A 365 35.25 -8.88 -17.91
N ARG A 366 35.66 -8.60 -16.68
CA ARG A 366 34.98 -9.05 -15.45
C ARG A 366 34.50 -7.95 -14.55
N LEU A 367 35.02 -6.71 -14.69
CA LEU A 367 34.69 -5.61 -13.80
C LEU A 367 33.83 -4.54 -14.53
N LYS A 368 32.67 -4.26 -13.96
CA LYS A 368 31.76 -3.20 -14.44
C LYS A 368 31.55 -2.15 -13.35
N ALA A 369 31.56 -0.88 -13.77
CA ALA A 369 31.16 0.25 -12.91
C ALA A 369 29.91 0.90 -13.45
N THR A 370 28.98 1.25 -12.58
CA THR A 370 27.74 1.98 -12.92
C THR A 370 27.72 3.32 -12.22
N LEU A 371 27.43 4.39 -12.95
CA LEU A 371 27.21 5.72 -12.46
C LEU A 371 25.82 6.20 -12.91
N GLY A 372 24.98 6.59 -11.98
CA GLY A 372 23.65 7.06 -12.28
C GLY A 372 23.33 8.38 -11.58
N LEU A 373 22.56 9.22 -12.23
CA LEU A 373 22.08 10.49 -11.69
C LEU A 373 20.67 10.76 -12.21
N ARG A 374 19.77 11.17 -11.31
CA ARG A 374 18.45 11.67 -11.66
C ARG A 374 18.18 12.98 -10.93
N TYR A 375 17.54 13.88 -11.61
CA TYR A 375 16.95 15.07 -11.04
C TYR A 375 15.44 14.99 -11.17
N ASP A 376 14.73 15.11 -10.05
CA ASP A 376 13.28 15.19 -9.99
C ASP A 376 12.86 16.57 -9.46
N PHE A 377 11.97 17.23 -10.21
CA PHE A 377 11.21 18.39 -9.78
C PHE A 377 9.76 17.96 -9.53
N MET A 378 9.24 18.25 -8.35
CA MET A 378 7.88 17.95 -7.97
C MET A 378 7.18 19.21 -7.48
N HIS A 379 6.00 19.47 -8.06
CA HIS A 379 5.04 20.46 -7.57
C HIS A 379 3.85 19.74 -6.97
N THR A 380 3.48 20.06 -5.74
CA THR A 380 2.25 19.59 -5.09
C THR A 380 1.47 20.78 -4.56
N SER A 381 0.16 20.70 -4.65
CA SER A 381 -0.71 21.75 -4.09
C SER A 381 -1.94 21.13 -3.45
N ILE A 382 -2.60 21.88 -2.59
CA ILE A 382 -3.89 21.55 -2.01
C ILE A 382 -4.81 22.75 -2.12
N HIS A 383 -6.05 22.51 -2.58
CA HIS A 383 -7.17 23.38 -2.34
C HIS A 383 -8.13 22.65 -1.42
N TYR A 384 -8.34 23.19 -0.24
CA TYR A 384 -9.27 22.67 0.77
C TYR A 384 -10.46 23.60 0.91
N ASP A 385 -11.66 23.00 0.87
CA ASP A 385 -12.94 23.60 1.21
C ASP A 385 -13.58 22.70 2.27
N THR A 386 -13.45 23.09 3.52
CA THR A 386 -13.82 22.27 4.66
C THR A 386 -14.38 23.10 5.80
N TYR A 387 -15.30 22.52 6.53
CA TYR A 387 -15.85 23.15 7.73
C TYR A 387 -16.19 22.11 8.78
N ALA A 388 -16.24 22.54 10.04
CA ALA A 388 -16.90 21.78 11.09
C ALA A 388 -18.08 22.59 11.62
N TYR A 389 -19.07 21.87 12.08
CA TYR A 389 -20.27 22.47 12.69
C TYR A 389 -20.67 21.77 13.98
N MET A 390 -21.30 22.56 14.87
CA MET A 390 -22.02 22.10 16.05
C MET A 390 -23.41 22.78 16.04
N ALA A 391 -24.42 22.01 15.73
CA ALA A 391 -25.82 22.48 15.72
C ALA A 391 -26.48 22.06 17.04
N ILE A 392 -26.90 23.03 17.84
CA ILE A 392 -27.55 22.85 19.13
C ILE A 392 -29.05 23.15 18.94
N THR A 393 -29.86 22.12 18.97
CA THR A 393 -31.32 22.22 18.87
C THR A 393 -31.92 22.10 20.26
N ALA A 394 -32.51 23.18 20.74
CA ALA A 394 -33.23 23.22 22.01
C ALA A 394 -34.74 23.31 21.80
N LYS A 395 -35.51 22.47 22.48
CA LYS A 395 -36.97 22.51 22.50
C LYS A 395 -37.42 22.89 23.89
N VAL A 396 -38.17 24.01 23.99
CA VAL A 396 -38.70 24.55 25.23
C VAL A 396 -40.17 24.75 25.07
N MET A 397 -41.01 24.10 25.90
CA MET A 397 -42.48 24.20 25.83
C MET A 397 -43.06 24.00 24.41
N GLY A 398 -42.53 23.04 23.67
CA GLY A 398 -43.00 22.72 22.31
C GLY A 398 -42.41 23.62 21.19
N LYS A 399 -41.76 24.71 21.52
CA LYS A 399 -41.05 25.57 20.55
C LYS A 399 -39.63 25.08 20.40
N GLU A 400 -39.18 24.91 19.14
CA GLU A 400 -37.85 24.44 18.79
C GLU A 400 -37.03 25.58 18.17
N ALA A 401 -35.76 25.67 18.58
CA ALA A 401 -34.80 26.61 18.02
C ALA A 401 -33.46 25.93 17.87
N THR A 402 -32.84 26.09 16.71
CA THR A 402 -31.50 25.60 16.45
C THR A 402 -30.51 26.76 16.35
N ARG A 403 -29.34 26.59 16.95
CA ARG A 403 -28.21 27.51 16.84
C ARG A 403 -27.02 26.76 16.36
N THR A 404 -26.26 27.33 15.44
CA THR A 404 -25.15 26.68 14.78
C THR A 404 -23.86 27.45 14.99
N LEU A 405 -22.88 26.76 15.52
CA LEU A 405 -21.48 27.21 15.57
C LEU A 405 -20.75 26.55 14.39
N ARG A 406 -20.04 27.33 13.57
CA ARG A 406 -19.27 26.84 12.45
C ARG A 406 -17.84 27.38 12.49
N SER A 407 -16.90 26.56 12.00
CA SER A 407 -15.56 26.99 11.61
C SER A 407 -15.32 26.54 10.18
N MET A 408 -14.94 27.42 9.26
CA MET A 408 -14.80 27.16 7.83
C MET A 408 -13.41 27.58 7.35
N LEU A 409 -12.77 26.70 6.59
CA LEU A 409 -11.48 26.96 5.98
C LEU A 409 -11.56 26.67 4.47
N ASP A 410 -11.26 27.70 3.66
CA ASP A 410 -11.22 27.61 2.20
C ASP A 410 -9.99 28.38 1.71
N ARG A 411 -8.99 27.64 1.23
CA ARG A 411 -7.76 28.23 0.67
C ARG A 411 -7.00 27.24 -0.21
N LYS A 412 -6.16 27.78 -1.08
CA LYS A 412 -5.21 27.04 -1.90
C LYS A 412 -3.79 27.37 -1.46
N THR A 413 -2.96 26.32 -1.32
CA THR A 413 -1.51 26.45 -1.08
C THR A 413 -0.74 25.40 -1.89
N GLY A 414 0.57 25.55 -2.05
CA GLY A 414 1.40 24.63 -2.79
C GLY A 414 2.88 24.71 -2.41
N ASP A 415 3.60 23.61 -2.66
CA ASP A 415 5.03 23.47 -2.38
C ASP A 415 5.75 22.82 -3.57
N ASP A 416 7.01 23.24 -3.74
CA ASP A 416 7.95 22.73 -4.73
C ASP A 416 9.09 21.99 -4.07
N TYR A 417 9.41 20.82 -4.61
CA TYR A 417 10.50 19.97 -4.09
C TYR A 417 11.44 19.56 -5.22
N ASN A 418 12.73 19.62 -4.92
CA ASN A 418 13.80 19.22 -5.82
C ASN A 418 14.59 18.06 -5.21
N GLN A 419 14.82 17.00 -5.99
CA GLN A 419 15.57 15.84 -5.53
C GLN A 419 16.65 15.44 -6.52
N LEU A 420 17.87 15.27 -6.01
CA LEU A 420 18.98 14.70 -6.76
C LEU A 420 19.26 13.29 -6.24
N LEU A 421 19.23 12.29 -7.15
CA LEU A 421 19.27 10.88 -6.84
C LEU A 421 20.47 10.20 -7.51
N PRO A 422 21.65 10.26 -6.90
CA PRO A 422 22.85 9.59 -7.40
C PRO A 422 22.80 8.09 -7.10
N LYS A 423 23.50 7.32 -7.95
CA LYS A 423 23.80 5.89 -7.80
C LYS A 423 25.22 5.62 -8.23
N PHE A 424 25.90 4.82 -7.46
CA PHE A 424 27.18 4.23 -7.79
C PHE A 424 27.12 2.73 -7.59
N GLY A 425 27.67 1.94 -8.51
CA GLY A 425 27.71 0.50 -8.44
C GLY A 425 29.02 -0.07 -9.01
N LEU A 426 29.51 -1.13 -8.38
CA LEU A 426 30.57 -1.97 -8.91
C LEU A 426 30.08 -3.42 -8.94
N SER A 427 30.37 -4.14 -10.00
CA SER A 427 30.08 -5.57 -10.12
C SER A 427 31.28 -6.29 -10.72
N TYR A 428 31.71 -7.35 -10.05
CA TYR A 428 32.81 -8.19 -10.50
C TYR A 428 32.30 -9.61 -10.79
N GLN A 429 32.45 -10.05 -12.03
CA GLN A 429 32.09 -11.39 -12.48
C GLN A 429 33.12 -12.40 -12.00
N LEU A 430 32.69 -13.43 -11.26
CA LEU A 430 33.56 -14.45 -10.68
C LEU A 430 33.91 -15.57 -11.67
N ASP A 431 32.92 -15.98 -12.48
CA ASP A 431 32.99 -17.10 -13.40
C ASP A 431 32.22 -16.83 -14.71
N GLU A 432 32.21 -17.79 -15.61
CA GLU A 432 31.45 -17.73 -16.87
C GLU A 432 29.97 -18.14 -16.71
N GLN A 433 29.59 -18.69 -15.55
CA GLN A 433 28.21 -19.10 -15.24
C GLN A 433 27.36 -17.91 -14.75
N GLY A 434 27.93 -16.69 -14.72
CA GLY A 434 27.26 -15.49 -14.32
C GLY A 434 27.27 -15.21 -12.82
N SER A 435 28.08 -15.97 -12.04
CA SER A 435 28.30 -15.63 -10.64
C SER A 435 29.02 -14.30 -10.51
N ASN A 436 28.60 -13.47 -9.57
CA ASN A 436 29.19 -12.16 -9.37
C ASN A 436 29.12 -11.71 -7.91
N VAL A 437 29.98 -10.75 -7.58
CA VAL A 437 29.90 -9.94 -6.36
C VAL A 437 29.67 -8.49 -6.75
N TYR A 438 28.92 -7.77 -5.95
CA TYR A 438 28.62 -6.38 -6.23
C TYR A 438 28.62 -5.51 -4.96
N ALA A 439 28.83 -4.22 -5.17
CA ALA A 439 28.62 -3.18 -4.16
C ALA A 439 27.86 -2.03 -4.79
N THR A 440 26.88 -1.46 -4.08
CA THR A 440 26.11 -0.32 -4.56
C THR A 440 25.90 0.71 -3.47
N VAL A 441 25.88 1.98 -3.89
CA VAL A 441 25.42 3.11 -3.09
C VAL A 441 24.36 3.83 -3.89
N SER A 442 23.18 4.02 -3.32
CA SER A 442 22.05 4.66 -4.03
C SER A 442 21.21 5.52 -3.10
N LYS A 443 20.63 6.58 -3.65
CA LYS A 443 19.69 7.46 -2.96
C LYS A 443 18.29 7.26 -3.51
N GLY A 444 17.31 7.20 -2.60
CA GLY A 444 15.88 7.19 -2.91
C GLY A 444 15.16 8.31 -2.17
N TYR A 445 13.91 8.57 -2.58
CA TYR A 445 13.05 9.49 -1.87
C TYR A 445 11.59 9.11 -2.01
N ARG A 446 10.79 9.61 -1.09
CA ARG A 446 9.34 9.58 -1.08
C ARG A 446 8.80 11.00 -1.05
N ALA A 447 7.72 11.24 -1.79
CA ALA A 447 7.12 12.55 -1.97
C ALA A 447 6.62 13.17 -0.64
N GLY A 448 6.70 14.48 -0.52
CA GLY A 448 5.97 15.29 0.45
C GLY A 448 4.50 15.46 0.06
N GLY A 449 3.74 16.19 0.87
CA GLY A 449 2.33 16.44 0.61
C GLY A 449 1.59 17.06 1.78
N TYR A 450 0.27 16.82 1.86
CA TYR A 450 -0.62 17.44 2.84
C TYR A 450 -1.47 16.43 3.58
N ASN A 451 -1.71 16.69 4.87
CA ASN A 451 -2.51 15.89 5.78
C ASN A 451 -3.97 16.34 5.78
N ILE A 452 -4.80 15.82 4.88
CA ILE A 452 -6.21 16.18 4.82
C ILE A 452 -7.01 15.78 6.08
N GLN A 453 -6.56 14.77 6.80
CA GLN A 453 -7.23 14.29 8.03
C GLN A 453 -7.03 15.23 9.23
N MET A 454 -6.07 16.15 9.17
CA MET A 454 -5.83 17.15 10.22
C MET A 454 -6.94 18.18 10.33
N PHE A 455 -7.66 18.47 9.24
CA PHE A 455 -8.69 19.51 9.25
C PHE A 455 -9.81 19.23 10.24
N SER A 456 -10.21 17.97 10.41
CA SER A 456 -11.24 17.64 11.40
C SER A 456 -10.83 17.96 12.83
N ASP A 457 -9.56 17.77 13.16
CA ASP A 457 -9.02 18.08 14.51
C ASP A 457 -8.82 19.58 14.71
N ILE A 458 -8.27 20.29 13.70
CA ILE A 458 -8.10 21.75 13.73
C ILE A 458 -9.47 22.42 13.95
N LEU A 459 -10.45 22.12 13.09
CA LEU A 459 -11.77 22.73 13.12
C LEU A 459 -12.53 22.39 14.42
N GLN A 460 -12.43 21.16 14.94
CA GLN A 460 -13.04 20.78 16.21
C GLN A 460 -12.40 21.53 17.40
N THR A 461 -11.10 21.75 17.37
CA THR A 461 -10.41 22.55 18.38
C THR A 461 -10.94 23.98 18.41
N GLU A 462 -11.15 24.58 17.23
CA GLU A 462 -11.72 25.91 17.08
C GLU A 462 -13.17 25.99 17.55
N LEU A 463 -14.02 25.01 17.21
CA LEU A 463 -15.38 24.94 17.72
C LEU A 463 -15.42 24.85 19.25
N ASN A 464 -14.54 24.05 19.84
CA ASN A 464 -14.48 23.93 21.31
C ASN A 464 -14.01 25.21 22.00
N ALA A 465 -13.04 25.90 21.42
CA ALA A 465 -12.58 27.21 21.93
C ALA A 465 -13.67 28.28 21.88
N ASN A 466 -14.57 28.21 20.88
CA ASN A 466 -15.62 29.19 20.65
C ASN A 466 -17.02 28.75 21.13
N ARG A 467 -17.13 27.62 21.84
CA ARG A 467 -18.41 27.01 22.27
C ARG A 467 -19.35 27.99 23.00
N GLN A 468 -18.82 28.95 23.74
CA GLN A 468 -19.63 29.93 24.48
C GLN A 468 -20.45 30.86 23.53
N HIS A 469 -19.97 31.10 22.31
CA HIS A 469 -20.68 31.92 21.33
C HIS A 469 -21.98 31.25 20.84
N ALA A 470 -21.98 29.92 20.72
CA ALA A 470 -23.16 29.14 20.33
C ALA A 470 -24.37 29.33 21.28
N MET A 471 -24.10 29.68 22.56
CA MET A 471 -25.18 29.97 23.53
C MET A 471 -25.90 31.32 23.26
N ARG A 472 -25.25 32.21 22.50
CA ARG A 472 -25.78 33.57 22.24
C ARG A 472 -26.46 33.69 20.88
N GLY A 473 -26.21 32.81 19.93
CA GLY A 473 -26.73 32.83 18.57
C GLY A 473 -25.92 31.96 17.61
N ASP A 474 -26.27 32.05 16.32
CA ASP A 474 -25.39 31.48 15.28
C ASP A 474 -24.07 32.24 15.26
N TYR A 475 -22.98 31.50 15.09
CA TYR A 475 -21.64 32.08 15.10
C TYR A 475 -20.69 31.34 14.15
N ASP A 476 -20.09 32.10 13.24
CA ASP A 476 -19.01 31.62 12.39
C ASP A 476 -17.67 32.11 12.94
N VAL A 477 -16.75 31.17 13.16
CA VAL A 477 -15.41 31.48 13.68
C VAL A 477 -14.62 32.27 12.60
N PRO A 478 -14.17 33.49 12.90
CA PRO A 478 -13.41 34.29 11.94
C PRO A 478 -11.97 33.75 11.83
N HIS A 479 -11.39 33.83 10.62
CA HIS A 479 -10.01 33.44 10.34
C HIS A 479 -9.24 34.59 9.72
N THR A 480 -8.02 34.81 10.18
CA THR A 480 -7.05 35.76 9.62
C THR A 480 -6.10 35.07 8.65
N ASP A 481 -5.32 35.83 7.90
CA ASP A 481 -4.25 35.27 7.06
C ASP A 481 -3.22 34.51 7.88
N GLU A 482 -2.91 34.96 9.11
CA GLU A 482 -2.00 34.27 10.03
C GLU A 482 -2.54 32.90 10.47
N ASP A 483 -3.86 32.78 10.65
CA ASP A 483 -4.50 31.49 10.96
C ASP A 483 -4.34 30.51 9.80
N TYR A 484 -4.58 30.99 8.57
CA TYR A 484 -4.36 30.17 7.36
C TYR A 484 -2.89 29.75 7.17
N ASP A 485 -1.94 30.63 7.45
CA ASP A 485 -0.51 30.30 7.37
C ASP A 485 -0.14 29.21 8.39
N ARG A 486 -0.69 29.29 9.60
CA ARG A 486 -0.52 28.26 10.63
C ARG A 486 -1.13 26.93 10.23
N VAL A 487 -2.34 26.95 9.66
CA VAL A 487 -2.99 25.75 9.09
C VAL A 487 -2.11 25.13 8.02
N ASN A 488 -1.65 25.92 7.03
CA ASN A 488 -0.81 25.44 5.93
C ASN A 488 0.48 24.78 6.43
N GLN A 489 1.15 25.36 7.44
CA GLN A 489 2.34 24.77 8.07
C GLN A 489 2.04 23.47 8.81
N THR A 490 0.88 23.37 9.45
CA THR A 490 0.47 22.21 10.23
C THR A 490 0.12 21.00 9.36
N ILE A 491 -0.51 21.25 8.22
CA ILE A 491 -0.94 20.16 7.32
C ILE A 491 0.16 19.65 6.38
N ALA A 492 1.22 20.44 6.14
CA ALA A 492 2.29 20.09 5.21
C ALA A 492 3.28 19.10 5.82
N PHE A 493 3.78 18.17 4.99
CA PHE A 493 4.91 17.32 5.34
C PHE A 493 5.92 17.25 4.18
N LYS A 494 7.19 17.18 4.53
CA LYS A 494 8.32 17.25 3.59
C LYS A 494 8.65 15.87 3.00
N PRO A 495 9.35 15.81 1.86
CA PRO A 495 9.90 14.56 1.34
C PRO A 495 10.81 13.86 2.35
N GLU A 496 10.70 12.53 2.39
CA GLU A 496 11.63 11.63 3.07
C GLU A 496 12.71 11.21 2.08
N THR A 497 13.94 11.04 2.55
CA THR A 497 15.07 10.58 1.73
C THR A 497 15.85 9.49 2.41
N SER A 498 16.35 8.54 1.63
CA SER A 498 17.23 7.48 2.15
C SER A 498 18.49 7.32 1.32
N TRP A 499 19.58 6.91 1.99
CA TRP A 499 20.79 6.39 1.39
C TRP A 499 20.92 4.92 1.72
N ASN A 500 21.19 4.10 0.71
CA ASN A 500 21.45 2.66 0.85
C ASN A 500 22.88 2.34 0.46
N TYR A 501 23.55 1.60 1.32
CA TYR A 501 24.85 1.00 1.10
C TYR A 501 24.66 -0.51 1.12
N GLU A 502 25.02 -1.19 0.03
CA GLU A 502 24.76 -2.62 -0.13
C GLU A 502 25.96 -3.31 -0.74
N VAL A 503 26.24 -4.51 -0.21
CA VAL A 503 27.18 -5.46 -0.81
C VAL A 503 26.48 -6.80 -0.93
N GLY A 504 26.76 -7.54 -2.00
CA GLY A 504 26.12 -8.83 -2.19
C GLY A 504 26.81 -9.70 -3.23
N THR A 505 26.29 -10.90 -3.37
CA THR A 505 26.76 -11.89 -4.36
C THR A 505 25.59 -12.67 -4.92
N HIS A 506 25.71 -13.01 -6.19
CA HIS A 506 24.87 -13.98 -6.89
C HIS A 506 25.76 -15.11 -7.35
N LEU A 507 25.52 -16.32 -6.86
CA LEU A 507 26.31 -17.50 -7.21
C LEU A 507 25.45 -18.53 -7.93
N ASN A 508 25.93 -18.98 -9.07
CA ASN A 508 25.41 -20.12 -9.81
C ASN A 508 26.38 -21.28 -9.64
N LEU A 509 25.94 -22.30 -8.95
CA LEU A 509 26.79 -23.43 -8.55
C LEU A 509 26.28 -24.73 -9.16
N PHE A 510 27.19 -25.71 -9.36
CA PHE A 510 26.84 -27.04 -9.85
C PHE A 510 26.07 -27.01 -11.19
N ASP A 511 26.59 -26.28 -12.17
CA ASP A 511 25.98 -26.12 -13.50
C ASP A 511 24.52 -25.63 -13.42
N HIS A 512 24.30 -24.52 -12.66
CA HIS A 512 23.00 -23.89 -12.39
C HIS A 512 22.00 -24.75 -11.63
N ARG A 513 22.39 -25.86 -11.00
CA ARG A 513 21.51 -26.66 -10.14
C ARG A 513 21.29 -26.02 -8.78
N LEU A 514 22.16 -25.10 -8.36
CA LEU A 514 22.04 -24.36 -7.11
C LEU A 514 22.31 -22.87 -7.34
N HIS A 515 21.35 -22.03 -6.98
CA HIS A 515 21.46 -20.58 -6.99
C HIS A 515 21.49 -20.06 -5.56
N PHE A 516 22.49 -19.25 -5.23
CA PHE A 516 22.65 -18.62 -3.93
C PHE A 516 22.83 -17.13 -4.09
N ASP A 517 21.87 -16.36 -3.53
CA ASP A 517 21.94 -14.92 -3.44
C ASP A 517 22.14 -14.52 -1.98
N LEU A 518 23.11 -13.65 -1.72
CA LEU A 518 23.36 -13.09 -0.39
C LEU A 518 23.60 -11.59 -0.53
N SER A 519 22.94 -10.79 0.32
CA SER A 519 23.24 -9.36 0.43
C SER A 519 23.22 -8.89 1.88
N ALA A 520 24.07 -7.89 2.18
CA ALA A 520 24.03 -7.13 3.41
C ALA A 520 23.81 -5.65 3.06
N PHE A 521 22.98 -4.97 3.81
CA PHE A 521 22.62 -3.58 3.56
C PHE A 521 22.66 -2.73 4.83
N TYR A 522 22.91 -1.44 4.64
CA TYR A 522 22.74 -0.38 5.62
C TYR A 522 22.04 0.81 4.98
N MET A 523 20.91 1.22 5.53
CA MET A 523 20.10 2.32 5.03
C MET A 523 19.98 3.42 6.08
N GLN A 524 20.20 4.67 5.68
CA GLN A 524 19.96 5.86 6.50
C GLN A 524 18.75 6.61 5.97
N VAL A 525 17.80 6.93 6.82
CA VAL A 525 16.58 7.67 6.48
C VAL A 525 16.60 9.03 7.18
N ARG A 526 16.25 10.07 6.44
CA ARG A 526 16.11 11.44 6.94
C ARG A 526 14.72 11.99 6.64
N ASN A 527 14.21 12.83 7.55
CA ASN A 527 12.84 13.34 7.51
C ASN A 527 11.82 12.20 7.40
N GLN A 528 12.05 11.12 8.16
CA GLN A 528 11.21 9.92 8.09
C GLN A 528 9.74 10.29 8.28
N GLN A 529 8.91 9.86 7.34
CA GLN A 529 7.47 10.08 7.38
C GLN A 529 6.80 8.98 8.20
N LEU A 530 6.27 9.35 9.36
CA LEU A 530 5.55 8.44 10.26
C LEU A 530 4.08 8.81 10.37
N SER A 531 3.24 7.77 10.46
CA SER A 531 1.82 7.93 10.73
C SER A 531 1.58 7.93 12.23
N VAL A 532 1.21 9.08 12.78
CA VAL A 532 0.85 9.27 14.19
C VAL A 532 -0.62 9.61 14.35
N MET A 533 -1.16 9.55 15.57
CA MET A 533 -2.51 10.04 15.84
C MET A 533 -2.55 11.55 15.65
N ALA A 534 -3.60 12.06 15.01
CA ALA A 534 -3.77 13.49 14.79
C ALA A 534 -4.37 14.16 16.02
N GLY A 535 -3.73 15.26 16.45
CA GLY A 535 -4.24 16.24 17.42
C GLY A 535 -4.66 15.71 18.78
N THR A 536 -5.40 16.57 19.51
CA THR A 536 -5.84 16.33 20.89
C THR A 536 -6.94 15.28 21.01
N TYR A 537 -7.76 15.14 19.96
CA TYR A 537 -8.92 14.24 19.98
C TYR A 537 -8.64 12.87 19.36
N GLY A 538 -7.53 12.71 18.64
CA GLY A 538 -7.16 11.45 18.01
C GLY A 538 -8.14 10.95 16.93
N PHE A 539 -8.87 11.86 16.29
CA PHE A 539 -9.90 11.52 15.31
C PHE A 539 -9.36 11.09 13.95
N GLY A 540 -8.08 11.11 13.74
CA GLY A 540 -7.44 10.71 12.50
C GLY A 540 -5.98 10.36 12.69
N ARG A 541 -5.33 10.05 11.59
CA ARG A 541 -3.89 9.88 11.54
C ARG A 541 -3.29 10.89 10.59
N MET A 542 -2.19 11.48 11.02
CA MET A 542 -1.42 12.41 10.20
C MET A 542 -0.03 11.86 9.91
N MET A 543 0.59 12.37 8.87
CA MET A 543 1.99 12.16 8.56
C MET A 543 2.82 13.26 9.19
N VAL A 544 3.83 12.88 9.94
CA VAL A 544 4.85 13.80 10.47
C VAL A 544 6.21 13.42 9.93
N ASN A 545 7.09 14.41 9.78
CA ASN A 545 8.50 14.15 9.53
C ASN A 545 9.20 13.93 10.87
N ALA A 546 9.32 12.68 11.27
CA ALA A 546 10.13 12.29 12.41
C ALA A 546 11.62 12.33 12.02
N GLY A 547 12.48 12.79 12.88
CA GLY A 547 13.89 13.02 12.68
C GLY A 547 14.63 12.05 11.74
N LYS A 548 15.35 11.06 12.30
CA LYS A 548 16.21 10.14 11.57
C LYS A 548 15.99 8.71 12.03
N SER A 549 16.18 7.77 11.12
CA SER A 549 16.29 6.35 11.45
C SER A 549 17.34 5.67 10.60
N HIS A 550 17.77 4.49 11.02
CA HIS A 550 18.54 3.60 10.18
C HIS A 550 17.98 2.19 10.19
N SER A 551 18.26 1.48 9.10
CA SER A 551 17.94 0.08 8.96
C SER A 551 19.16 -0.68 8.46
N CYS A 552 19.48 -1.82 9.06
CA CYS A 552 20.52 -2.70 8.57
C CYS A 552 20.04 -4.15 8.59
N GLY A 553 20.60 -4.97 7.70
CA GLY A 553 20.16 -6.34 7.64
C GLY A 553 20.92 -7.20 6.63
N ILE A 554 20.46 -8.46 6.57
CA ILE A 554 20.98 -9.48 5.68
C ILE A 554 19.82 -10.14 4.96
N GLU A 555 20.02 -10.47 3.71
CA GLU A 555 19.06 -11.19 2.86
C GLU A 555 19.78 -12.36 2.21
N ALA A 556 19.23 -13.56 2.35
CA ALA A 556 19.75 -14.77 1.73
C ALA A 556 18.61 -15.49 0.99
N ALA A 557 18.89 -15.96 -0.22
CA ALA A 557 18.00 -16.81 -0.98
C ALA A 557 18.80 -17.98 -1.56
N LEU A 558 18.31 -19.18 -1.30
CA LEU A 558 18.89 -20.42 -1.79
C LEU A 558 17.81 -21.19 -2.56
N LYS A 559 18.08 -21.54 -3.81
CA LYS A 559 17.17 -22.30 -4.66
C LYS A 559 17.96 -23.42 -5.34
N GLY A 560 17.38 -24.60 -5.36
CA GLY A 560 18.05 -25.73 -5.94
C GLY A 560 17.11 -26.75 -6.57
N GLN A 561 17.69 -27.59 -7.41
CA GLN A 561 17.07 -28.77 -7.98
C GLN A 561 17.87 -30.01 -7.61
N ALA A 562 17.18 -31.11 -7.33
CA ALA A 562 17.76 -32.38 -7.02
C ALA A 562 17.05 -33.51 -7.78
N PHE A 563 17.66 -34.71 -7.79
CA PHE A 563 17.13 -35.92 -8.43
C PHE A 563 16.75 -35.66 -9.90
N ASP A 564 17.66 -35.06 -10.67
CA ASP A 564 17.51 -34.72 -12.09
C ASP A 564 16.22 -33.89 -12.41
N GLY A 565 15.90 -32.95 -11.51
CA GLY A 565 14.76 -32.05 -11.65
C GLY A 565 13.45 -32.60 -11.08
N ALA A 566 13.47 -33.81 -10.45
CA ALA A 566 12.28 -34.32 -9.78
C ALA A 566 11.98 -33.59 -8.46
N PHE A 567 12.90 -32.80 -7.93
CA PHE A 567 12.72 -32.07 -6.67
C PHE A 567 13.24 -30.65 -6.79
N ASP A 568 12.32 -29.69 -6.75
CA ASP A 568 12.61 -28.25 -6.69
C ASP A 568 12.45 -27.76 -5.25
N TRP A 569 13.40 -26.96 -4.77
CA TRP A 569 13.31 -26.39 -3.43
C TRP A 569 13.88 -24.97 -3.35
N GLY A 570 13.43 -24.22 -2.37
CA GLY A 570 13.94 -22.88 -2.11
C GLY A 570 13.76 -22.47 -0.66
N VAL A 571 14.76 -21.74 -0.13
CA VAL A 571 14.72 -21.14 1.21
C VAL A 571 15.13 -19.69 1.10
N ASN A 572 14.32 -18.81 1.66
CA ASN A 572 14.56 -17.38 1.72
C ASN A 572 14.60 -16.92 3.17
N TYR A 573 15.60 -16.14 3.53
CA TYR A 573 15.77 -15.56 4.84
C TYR A 573 16.07 -14.08 4.75
N GLY A 574 15.40 -13.29 5.57
CA GLY A 574 15.66 -11.88 5.76
C GLY A 574 15.79 -11.53 7.24
N PHE A 575 16.80 -10.76 7.58
CA PHE A 575 16.95 -10.11 8.88
C PHE A 575 16.97 -8.61 8.67
N THR A 576 16.18 -7.87 9.47
CA THR A 576 16.12 -6.40 9.44
C THR A 576 16.07 -5.85 10.85
N ARG A 577 17.00 -4.96 11.16
CA ARG A 577 16.94 -4.09 12.34
C ARG A 577 16.75 -2.65 11.89
N ALA A 578 15.52 -2.13 12.04
CA ALA A 578 15.16 -0.74 11.77
C ALA A 578 14.88 -0.04 13.11
N VAL A 579 15.57 1.07 13.40
CA VAL A 579 15.46 1.80 14.68
C VAL A 579 15.52 3.31 14.43
N PHE A 580 14.89 4.07 15.33
CA PHE A 580 14.95 5.52 15.33
C PHE A 580 16.27 6.00 15.91
N ASP A 581 16.96 6.90 15.22
CA ASP A 581 18.14 7.61 15.73
C ASP A 581 17.73 8.88 16.45
N GLU A 582 16.76 9.61 15.89
CA GLU A 582 16.20 10.85 16.42
C GLU A 582 14.70 10.87 16.14
N TYR A 583 13.90 10.73 17.16
CA TYR A 583 12.46 10.91 17.08
C TYR A 583 11.88 11.28 18.44
N THR A 584 11.18 12.42 18.46
CA THR A 584 10.40 12.87 19.61
C THR A 584 8.97 13.18 19.15
N ASP A 585 7.99 12.82 19.96
CA ASP A 585 6.58 13.08 19.71
C ASP A 585 5.87 13.49 21.00
N GLY A 586 4.75 14.18 20.87
CA GLY A 586 3.92 14.56 22.00
C GLY A 586 2.97 13.44 22.42
N GLU A 587 2.92 13.10 23.69
CA GLU A 587 1.88 12.25 24.27
C GLU A 587 1.17 13.04 25.36
N GLY A 588 0.07 13.74 25.02
CA GLY A 588 -0.56 14.75 25.84
C GLY A 588 0.38 15.95 26.07
N ASP A 589 0.56 16.35 27.34
CA ASP A 589 1.44 17.47 27.73
C ASP A 589 2.93 17.08 27.83
N LYS A 590 3.30 15.86 27.44
CA LYS A 590 4.67 15.33 27.59
C LYS A 590 5.29 15.05 26.21
N THR A 591 6.55 15.46 26.07
CA THR A 591 7.38 15.04 24.95
C THR A 591 8.03 13.70 25.27
N VAL A 592 7.81 12.69 24.43
CA VAL A 592 8.38 11.36 24.57
C VAL A 592 9.49 11.17 23.54
N ASN A 593 10.63 10.67 23.98
CA ASN A 593 11.77 10.35 23.09
C ASN A 593 11.72 8.86 22.73
N TYR A 594 11.67 8.58 21.43
CA TYR A 594 11.61 7.22 20.87
C TYR A 594 12.96 6.74 20.31
N LYS A 595 14.07 7.41 20.63
CA LYS A 595 15.40 6.97 20.23
C LYS A 595 15.63 5.49 20.61
N ASP A 596 16.28 4.74 19.72
CA ASP A 596 16.58 3.29 19.83
C ASP A 596 15.34 2.37 19.84
N LYS A 597 14.12 2.92 19.75
CA LYS A 597 12.91 2.12 19.52
C LYS A 597 12.88 1.61 18.09
N LYS A 598 12.28 0.43 17.91
CA LYS A 598 12.13 -0.20 16.57
C LYS A 598 11.03 0.50 15.78
N VAL A 599 11.28 0.67 14.49
CA VAL A 599 10.28 1.17 13.54
C VAL A 599 9.11 0.18 13.47
N PRO A 600 7.86 0.63 13.65
CA PRO A 600 6.69 -0.24 13.61
C PRO A 600 6.46 -0.91 12.25
N TYR A 601 5.72 -2.02 12.26
CA TYR A 601 5.32 -2.81 11.08
C TYR A 601 6.45 -3.54 10.38
N VAL A 602 7.65 -3.55 10.93
CA VAL A 602 8.85 -4.19 10.39
C VAL A 602 9.14 -5.44 11.20
N PRO A 603 8.90 -6.66 10.67
CA PRO A 603 9.31 -7.90 11.31
C PRO A 603 10.83 -8.00 11.31
N GLN A 604 11.39 -8.45 12.43
CA GLN A 604 12.83 -8.59 12.59
C GLN A 604 13.41 -9.71 11.72
N HIS A 605 12.64 -10.77 11.50
CA HIS A 605 12.98 -11.91 10.68
C HIS A 605 11.86 -12.21 9.69
N THR A 606 12.21 -12.54 8.47
CA THR A 606 11.30 -13.11 7.46
C THR A 606 11.91 -14.41 6.96
N ILE A 607 11.14 -15.49 6.97
CA ILE A 607 11.60 -16.80 6.53
C ILE A 607 10.56 -17.35 5.59
N ALA A 608 10.97 -17.90 4.46
CA ALA A 608 10.10 -18.67 3.58
C ALA A 608 10.84 -19.89 3.06
N ALA A 609 10.13 -21.00 3.00
CA ALA A 609 10.65 -22.24 2.40
C ALA A 609 9.57 -22.84 1.50
N MET A 610 9.99 -23.46 0.42
CA MET A 610 9.14 -24.17 -0.53
C MET A 610 9.86 -25.41 -1.05
N ALA A 611 9.09 -26.46 -1.31
CA ALA A 611 9.61 -27.69 -1.88
C ALA A 611 8.51 -28.35 -2.73
N ASP A 612 8.84 -28.71 -3.96
CA ASP A 612 7.96 -29.38 -4.92
C ASP A 612 8.62 -30.68 -5.38
N TYR A 613 7.89 -31.78 -5.26
CA TYR A 613 8.30 -33.09 -5.74
C TYR A 613 7.45 -33.53 -6.93
N HIS A 614 8.10 -33.81 -8.06
CA HIS A 614 7.47 -34.18 -9.32
C HIS A 614 7.51 -35.70 -9.51
N LEU A 615 6.33 -36.33 -9.63
CA LEU A 615 6.19 -37.76 -9.82
C LEU A 615 5.22 -38.04 -11.00
N GLY A 616 5.79 -38.18 -12.19
CA GLY A 616 4.99 -38.32 -13.40
C GLY A 616 4.06 -37.13 -13.62
N GLN A 617 2.75 -37.37 -13.58
CA GLN A 617 1.74 -36.30 -13.72
C GLN A 617 1.41 -35.57 -12.41
N PHE A 618 1.96 -36.01 -11.28
CA PHE A 618 1.71 -35.43 -9.97
C PHE A 618 2.83 -34.48 -9.56
N THR A 619 2.47 -33.36 -8.94
CA THR A 619 3.41 -32.48 -8.23
C THR A 619 2.88 -32.28 -6.81
N PHE A 620 3.67 -32.68 -5.83
CA PHE A 620 3.37 -32.48 -4.41
C PHE A 620 4.22 -31.35 -3.88
N GLY A 621 3.60 -30.31 -3.35
CA GLY A 621 4.29 -29.15 -2.85
C GLY A 621 3.98 -28.82 -1.39
N LEU A 622 5.01 -28.39 -0.68
CA LEU A 622 4.91 -27.82 0.65
C LEU A 622 5.50 -26.41 0.63
N ASN A 623 4.87 -25.51 1.36
CA ASN A 623 5.40 -24.17 1.55
C ASN A 623 5.19 -23.71 2.99
N MET A 624 6.10 -22.86 3.45
CA MET A 624 6.04 -22.25 4.77
C MET A 624 6.50 -20.81 4.68
N ASN A 625 5.86 -19.93 5.40
CA ASN A 625 6.38 -18.60 5.70
C ASN A 625 6.29 -18.30 7.19
N ALA A 626 7.27 -17.56 7.70
CA ALA A 626 7.30 -17.12 9.08
C ALA A 626 7.71 -15.65 9.17
N GLN A 627 7.09 -14.94 10.09
CA GLN A 627 7.43 -13.56 10.41
C GLN A 627 7.83 -13.45 11.88
N GLY A 628 8.96 -12.80 12.12
CA GLY A 628 9.49 -12.53 13.45
C GLY A 628 8.65 -11.49 14.20
N LYS A 629 9.09 -11.18 15.41
CA LYS A 629 8.42 -10.19 16.26
C LYS A 629 8.29 -8.86 15.54
N THR A 630 7.06 -8.31 15.54
CA THR A 630 6.70 -7.04 14.89
C THR A 630 6.01 -6.13 15.90
N TYR A 631 6.48 -4.92 16.08
CA TYR A 631 5.84 -3.91 16.93
C TYR A 631 4.82 -3.11 16.13
N TRP A 632 3.75 -2.66 16.81
CA TRP A 632 2.64 -1.95 16.18
C TRP A 632 2.63 -0.44 16.47
N ASP A 633 3.40 0.01 17.48
CA ASP A 633 3.50 1.40 17.92
C ASP A 633 4.95 1.87 18.03
N ASN A 634 5.15 3.19 18.00
CA ASN A 634 6.48 3.82 18.09
C ASN A 634 7.15 3.58 19.45
N ALA A 635 6.37 3.44 20.52
CA ALA A 635 6.85 3.16 21.87
C ALA A 635 7.28 1.70 22.07
N ASN A 636 6.96 0.81 21.14
CA ASN A 636 7.19 -0.63 21.21
C ASN A 636 6.46 -1.31 22.39
N THR A 637 5.26 -0.84 22.72
CA THR A 637 4.49 -1.32 23.87
C THR A 637 3.71 -2.59 23.59
N TYR A 638 3.25 -2.78 22.34
CA TYR A 638 2.53 -3.98 21.94
C TYR A 638 3.03 -4.51 20.58
N SER A 639 2.95 -5.83 20.41
CA SER A 639 3.58 -6.52 19.28
C SER A 639 2.90 -7.83 18.94
N GLN A 640 3.08 -8.29 17.72
CA GLN A 640 2.89 -9.67 17.31
C GLN A 640 4.15 -10.48 17.61
N LYS A 641 4.01 -11.62 18.28
CA LYS A 641 5.10 -12.59 18.46
C LYS A 641 5.40 -13.28 17.13
N MET A 642 6.56 -13.92 17.03
CA MET A 642 6.90 -14.73 15.86
C MET A 642 5.83 -15.81 15.63
N TYR A 643 5.44 -15.98 14.38
CA TYR A 643 4.49 -17.01 13.94
C TYR A 643 4.93 -17.61 12.61
N PHE A 644 4.38 -18.76 12.27
CA PHE A 644 4.57 -19.39 10.97
C PHE A 644 3.24 -19.88 10.40
N VAL A 645 3.17 -19.95 9.08
CA VAL A 645 2.01 -20.43 8.32
C VAL A 645 2.49 -21.45 7.32
N MET A 646 1.85 -22.61 7.28
CA MET A 646 2.17 -23.69 6.35
C MET A 646 1.07 -23.86 5.32
N GLY A 647 1.47 -24.18 4.10
CA GLY A 647 0.56 -24.57 3.02
C GLY A 647 1.07 -25.81 2.30
N ALA A 648 0.17 -26.48 1.60
CA ALA A 648 0.49 -27.62 0.73
C ALA A 648 -0.36 -27.57 -0.52
N HIS A 649 0.12 -28.21 -1.58
CA HIS A 649 -0.66 -28.44 -2.79
C HIS A 649 -0.32 -29.78 -3.43
N CYS A 650 -1.28 -30.29 -4.20
CA CYS A 650 -1.11 -31.42 -5.07
C CYS A 650 -1.67 -31.04 -6.44
N ASP A 651 -0.80 -30.93 -7.44
CA ASP A 651 -1.19 -30.69 -8.82
C ASP A 651 -1.18 -32.00 -9.60
N ILE A 652 -2.20 -32.23 -10.42
CA ILE A 652 -2.34 -33.37 -11.31
C ILE A 652 -2.45 -32.82 -12.73
N ASP A 653 -1.42 -33.02 -13.52
CA ASP A 653 -1.31 -32.47 -14.85
C ASP A 653 -1.69 -33.49 -15.94
N PHE A 654 -2.68 -33.11 -16.76
CA PHE A 654 -3.08 -33.79 -17.99
C PHE A 654 -2.72 -32.90 -19.19
N SER A 655 -2.78 -33.43 -20.40
CA SER A 655 -2.34 -32.68 -21.59
C SER A 655 -3.09 -31.34 -21.83
N LYS A 656 -4.36 -31.25 -21.46
CA LYS A 656 -5.22 -30.05 -21.68
C LYS A 656 -5.91 -29.54 -20.42
N MET A 657 -5.71 -30.20 -19.32
CA MET A 657 -6.33 -29.88 -18.03
C MET A 657 -5.34 -30.13 -16.91
N SER A 658 -5.36 -29.33 -15.86
CA SER A 658 -4.75 -29.66 -14.58
C SER A 658 -5.72 -29.43 -13.44
N ILE A 659 -5.56 -30.22 -12.39
CA ILE A 659 -6.31 -30.14 -11.13
C ILE A 659 -5.31 -29.76 -10.06
N SER A 660 -5.56 -28.70 -9.33
CA SER A 660 -4.74 -28.25 -8.21
C SER A 660 -5.56 -28.29 -6.93
N ILE A 661 -5.19 -29.17 -6.01
CA ILE A 661 -5.77 -29.24 -4.66
C ILE A 661 -4.82 -28.49 -3.75
N TRP A 662 -5.32 -27.51 -2.99
CA TRP A 662 -4.45 -26.69 -2.16
C TRP A 662 -5.02 -26.48 -0.75
N GLY A 663 -4.11 -26.26 0.20
CA GLY A 663 -4.43 -25.86 1.57
C GLY A 663 -3.49 -24.74 2.03
N LYS A 664 -4.04 -23.78 2.75
CA LYS A 664 -3.31 -22.65 3.36
C LYS A 664 -3.57 -22.66 4.86
N ASN A 665 -2.58 -22.19 5.62
CA ASN A 665 -2.60 -22.21 7.09
C ASN A 665 -3.05 -23.57 7.66
N LEU A 666 -2.39 -24.64 7.23
CA LEU A 666 -2.73 -26.02 7.60
C LEU A 666 -2.69 -26.28 9.11
N THR A 667 -1.92 -25.51 9.85
CA THR A 667 -1.78 -25.61 11.31
C THR A 667 -2.83 -24.78 12.06
N ASP A 668 -3.71 -24.09 11.35
CA ASP A 668 -4.69 -23.11 11.88
C ASP A 668 -4.05 -22.12 12.88
N THR A 669 -2.84 -21.66 12.54
CA THR A 669 -2.08 -20.73 13.38
C THR A 669 -2.85 -19.42 13.53
N ASN A 670 -3.08 -19.01 14.78
CA ASN A 670 -3.72 -17.73 15.10
C ASN A 670 -2.65 -16.65 15.23
N TYR A 671 -2.77 -15.60 14.43
CA TYR A 671 -1.86 -14.46 14.42
C TYR A 671 -2.60 -13.19 13.99
N ASN A 672 -2.02 -12.04 14.29
CA ASN A 672 -2.53 -10.73 13.84
C ASN A 672 -1.64 -10.18 12.73
N THR A 673 -2.26 -9.66 11.69
CA THR A 673 -1.55 -9.04 10.55
C THR A 673 -1.33 -7.55 10.75
N PHE A 674 -2.13 -6.95 11.63
CA PHE A 674 -2.10 -5.52 11.95
C PHE A 674 -2.76 -5.29 13.31
N ALA A 675 -2.28 -4.27 14.03
CA ALA A 675 -2.95 -3.77 15.22
C ALA A 675 -2.85 -2.25 15.34
N VAL A 676 -3.82 -1.66 16.02
CA VAL A 676 -3.95 -0.21 16.23
C VAL A 676 -4.52 0.06 17.62
N ASP A 677 -4.16 1.19 18.20
CA ASP A 677 -4.76 1.71 19.42
C ASP A 677 -5.82 2.77 19.12
N ASN A 678 -6.77 2.92 20.02
CA ASN A 678 -7.81 3.94 20.04
C ASN A 678 -7.98 4.47 21.47
N ALA A 679 -8.18 5.78 21.58
CA ALA A 679 -8.34 6.47 22.86
C ALA A 679 -9.62 7.33 22.91
N VAL A 680 -10.60 7.12 22.02
CA VAL A 680 -11.83 7.92 21.93
C VAL A 680 -12.62 7.93 23.24
N THR A 681 -12.53 6.86 24.04
CA THR A 681 -13.17 6.72 25.36
C THR A 681 -12.31 7.28 26.52
N LYS A 682 -11.22 8.03 26.24
CA LYS A 682 -10.18 8.43 27.20
C LYS A 682 -9.41 7.27 27.85
N LYS A 683 -9.75 6.01 27.52
CA LYS A 683 -9.05 4.81 27.93
C LYS A 683 -8.44 4.18 26.69
N LYS A 684 -7.14 4.03 26.67
CA LYS A 684 -6.42 3.39 25.55
C LYS A 684 -6.89 1.94 25.39
N GLN A 685 -7.42 1.62 24.21
CA GLN A 685 -7.87 0.28 23.82
C GLN A 685 -7.11 -0.14 22.57
N TYR A 686 -6.96 -1.44 22.37
CA TYR A 686 -6.20 -2.00 21.27
C TYR A 686 -7.10 -2.89 20.42
N PHE A 687 -6.95 -2.80 19.10
CA PHE A 687 -7.72 -3.54 18.13
C PHE A 687 -6.78 -4.17 17.11
N ALA A 688 -7.14 -5.35 16.60
CA ALA A 688 -6.30 -6.04 15.63
C ALA A 688 -7.10 -6.69 14.50
N GLN A 689 -6.46 -6.73 13.34
CA GLN A 689 -6.82 -7.57 12.21
C GLN A 689 -6.22 -8.95 12.41
N ARG A 690 -7.04 -9.97 12.42
CA ARG A 690 -6.57 -11.35 12.46
C ARG A 690 -6.09 -11.84 11.10
N GLY A 691 -5.11 -12.73 11.10
CA GLY A 691 -4.73 -13.50 9.92
C GLY A 691 -5.82 -14.51 9.55
N ASN A 692 -5.83 -14.93 8.28
CA ASN A 692 -6.81 -15.90 7.79
C ASN A 692 -6.59 -17.27 8.46
N PRO A 693 -7.65 -17.96 8.92
CA PRO A 693 -7.58 -19.31 9.48
C PRO A 693 -7.25 -20.35 8.40
N PHE A 694 -7.37 -21.62 8.72
CA PHE A 694 -7.24 -22.71 7.76
C PHE A 694 -8.17 -22.52 6.54
N GLN A 695 -7.61 -22.75 5.35
CA GLN A 695 -8.33 -22.69 4.07
C GLN A 695 -7.93 -23.86 3.18
N CYS A 696 -8.85 -24.35 2.39
CA CYS A 696 -8.58 -25.35 1.36
C CYS A 696 -9.46 -25.14 0.13
N GLY A 697 -9.02 -25.68 -0.99
CA GLY A 697 -9.77 -25.57 -2.23
C GLY A 697 -9.21 -26.41 -3.36
N VAL A 698 -9.91 -26.33 -4.49
CA VAL A 698 -9.57 -27.01 -5.75
C VAL A 698 -9.68 -26.01 -6.89
N ASP A 699 -8.66 -25.96 -7.74
CA ASP A 699 -8.65 -25.22 -8.99
C ASP A 699 -8.59 -26.20 -10.18
N LEU A 700 -9.49 -26.02 -11.14
CA LEU A 700 -9.51 -26.72 -12.43
C LEU A 700 -9.00 -25.76 -13.50
N LYS A 701 -7.92 -26.12 -14.18
CA LYS A 701 -7.29 -25.30 -15.21
C LYS A 701 -7.35 -26.01 -16.54
N PHE A 702 -7.81 -25.33 -17.56
CA PHE A 702 -7.93 -25.83 -18.92
C PHE A 702 -7.10 -24.98 -19.88
N HIS A 703 -6.51 -25.63 -20.86
CA HIS A 703 -5.77 -24.99 -21.95
C HIS A 703 -6.15 -25.66 -23.27
N PHE A 704 -6.66 -24.85 -24.25
CA PHE A 704 -7.14 -25.31 -25.54
C PHE A 704 -6.39 -24.64 -26.70
#